data_4884461efe6375ac579304df98e282ef
#
_entry.id   4884461efe6375ac579304df98e282ef
#
_cell.length_a   1.000
_cell.length_b   1.000
_cell.length_c   1.000
_cell.angle_alpha   90.00
_cell.angle_beta   90.00
_cell.angle_gamma   90.00
#
_symmetry.space_group_name_H-M   'P 1'
#
loop_
_entity.id
_entity.type
_entity.pdbx_description
1 polymer ?
#
loop_
_entity_poly.entity_id
_entity_poly.type
_entity_poly.pdbx_seq_one_letter_code
_entity_poly.pdbx_strand_id
1 'polypeptide(L)'
;MKRFVLSVTAILLILLALFAVIFQTGFYIDMTPNALPTTFVRTQGQTIQLQKDGRWQEFTVRGVNMGTGLPGHWATDYAIDKQTYLRWFAQIQEMGANTIRVYSILSDDFYNAFYEYNQGREEPLYLLQGVWVNDYVQNSHMDAFDDRFRQKLIDDTLMMVDVIHGQRAIFVSDDYMGSGLYLRDISQWVIGYILGAEWEDVTVAYTNEKYPDRNSYQGEYLYTTGDAAPFEAMLAEVGDRLLAYESARYNEQRLFAFTNWETTDPFSYPEEVTRFFRKCATVDVEHIRTTDRVLSGQFASYHAYPYYQDFLSYVDRSQWSALAGKEVDFSDCLAADGTPNSYRAYLRLLTAHHTMPVVISEFGVSTGRGMAQRDQNTGRNQGHMSESEQGEALVACYEDIMDAGCAGGAVFSWQDEWFKRTWNTMHAIDMSRNAYWSDYQTNEQYFGLLSFDPGKEQSVCYVDGDVSEWSDADTVISYEDGSSVSMKYDERFLYFRIHKPGLRFGQETLVLPIDTTQKTGTTYSEGSGLRFGRAADFLLVLRGREDSRLLVQDRYNALNANYSQNVTGKDLYADPPEKDSPRFETIHMILQTSTRVFRDEQQAGAETFETGLLRYGDANPAHAAFDSLADFCCAGEDIELKLPWQLLNFADPSRMKIHDDYYDGNYGIEFIPVSRLWVGLGSIGQTERIPMGAYSLRGWGNTVTSHERLKSSYTILQAYWTGGDGR
;
A
#
# COMPACT_ATOMS: atom_id res chain seq x y z
N MET A 1 58.79 21.53 -13.05
CA MET A 1 57.46 21.19 -13.58
C MET A 1 56.87 19.92 -12.96
N LYS A 2 57.49 18.70 -13.07
CA LYS A 2 56.94 17.45 -12.50
C LYS A 2 56.66 17.53 -10.98
N ARG A 3 57.61 18.05 -10.16
CA ARG A 3 57.40 18.18 -8.69
C ARG A 3 56.27 19.16 -8.34
N PHE A 4 56.13 20.26 -9.11
CA PHE A 4 55.03 21.21 -8.91
C PHE A 4 53.65 20.58 -9.24
N VAL A 5 53.57 19.86 -10.37
CA VAL A 5 52.36 19.11 -10.74
C VAL A 5 52.03 18.06 -9.68
N LEU A 6 53.00 17.29 -9.21
CA LEU A 6 52.80 16.30 -8.14
C LEU A 6 52.30 16.94 -6.84
N SER A 7 52.88 18.09 -6.44
CA SER A 7 52.44 18.79 -5.24
C SER A 7 51.01 19.33 -5.39
N VAL A 8 50.66 19.93 -6.53
CA VAL A 8 49.29 20.41 -6.81
C VAL A 8 48.29 19.21 -6.78
N THR A 9 48.65 18.10 -7.44
CA THR A 9 47.81 16.91 -7.45
C THR A 9 47.61 16.36 -6.05
N ALA A 10 48.68 16.28 -5.23
CA ALA A 10 48.57 15.84 -3.84
C ALA A 10 47.70 16.74 -2.98
N ILE A 11 47.80 18.08 -3.14
CA ILE A 11 46.94 19.03 -2.44
C ILE A 11 45.48 18.84 -2.86
N LEU A 12 45.21 18.71 -4.15
CA LEU A 12 43.85 18.48 -4.65
C LEU A 12 43.26 17.17 -4.13
N LEU A 13 44.04 16.09 -4.07
CA LEU A 13 43.62 14.81 -3.50
C LEU A 13 43.31 14.92 -1.99
N ILE A 14 44.14 15.65 -1.25
CA ILE A 14 43.91 15.91 0.18
C ILE A 14 42.64 16.72 0.39
N LEU A 15 42.43 17.78 -0.39
CA LEU A 15 41.19 18.58 -0.33
C LEU A 15 39.96 17.77 -0.69
N LEU A 16 40.06 16.92 -1.72
CA LEU A 16 38.96 16.03 -2.10
C LEU A 16 38.66 15.00 -0.99
N ALA A 17 39.72 14.43 -0.37
CA ALA A 17 39.55 13.50 0.75
C ALA A 17 38.93 14.18 1.96
N LEU A 18 39.36 15.40 2.30
CA LEU A 18 38.78 16.21 3.37
C LEU A 18 37.29 16.53 3.11
N PHE A 19 36.99 16.93 1.87
CA PHE A 19 35.63 17.18 1.44
C PHE A 19 34.76 15.91 1.59
N ALA A 20 35.25 14.78 1.10
CA ALA A 20 34.55 13.51 1.20
C ALA A 20 34.29 13.12 2.67
N VAL A 21 35.27 13.30 3.55
CA VAL A 21 35.14 13.01 4.99
C VAL A 21 34.12 13.95 5.64
N ILE A 22 34.18 15.26 5.38
CA ILE A 22 33.26 16.25 5.93
C ILE A 22 31.81 15.93 5.52
N PHE A 23 31.59 15.69 4.23
CA PHE A 23 30.25 15.39 3.72
C PHE A 23 29.73 14.01 4.15
N GLN A 24 30.62 13.02 4.28
CA GLN A 24 30.24 11.68 4.76
C GLN A 24 29.92 11.65 6.26
N THR A 25 30.66 12.42 7.08
CA THR A 25 30.50 12.41 8.55
C THR A 25 29.54 13.47 9.06
N GLY A 26 29.18 14.45 8.23
CA GLY A 26 28.39 15.61 8.65
C GLY A 26 29.16 16.54 9.59
N PHE A 27 30.50 16.47 9.61
CA PHE A 27 31.30 17.34 10.45
C PHE A 27 31.12 18.81 10.06
N TYR A 28 30.88 19.67 11.04
CA TYR A 28 30.74 21.11 10.83
C TYR A 28 31.40 21.88 11.97
N ILE A 29 31.70 23.16 11.71
CA ILE A 29 32.14 24.11 12.71
C ILE A 29 31.08 25.22 12.77
N ASP A 30 30.46 25.38 13.92
CA ASP A 30 29.52 26.47 14.12
C ASP A 30 30.26 27.82 14.07
N MET A 31 29.97 28.58 13.02
CA MET A 31 30.56 29.92 12.79
C MET A 31 29.68 31.05 13.34
N THR A 32 28.48 30.73 13.78
CA THR A 32 27.44 31.66 14.23
C THR A 32 26.75 31.23 15.53
N PRO A 33 27.50 30.85 16.59
CA PRO A 33 26.95 30.16 17.77
C PRO A 33 25.89 30.97 18.54
N ASN A 34 25.67 32.21 18.19
CA ASN A 34 24.66 33.09 18.82
C ASN A 34 23.59 33.56 17.82
N ALA A 35 23.56 33.04 16.61
CA ALA A 35 22.48 33.33 15.66
C ALA A 35 21.16 32.78 16.20
N LEU A 36 20.10 33.54 16.06
CA LEU A 36 18.76 33.06 16.41
C LEU A 36 18.19 32.28 15.21
N PRO A 37 17.65 31.11 15.43
CA PRO A 37 17.02 30.35 14.35
C PRO A 37 15.80 31.09 13.78
N THR A 38 15.49 30.80 12.54
CA THR A 38 14.32 31.32 11.84
C THR A 38 13.42 30.15 11.40
N THR A 39 12.18 30.46 11.08
CA THR A 39 11.26 29.49 10.46
C THR A 39 10.35 30.20 9.48
N PHE A 40 9.98 29.53 8.39
CA PHE A 40 8.96 29.99 7.45
C PHE A 40 7.63 29.26 7.62
N VAL A 41 7.56 28.28 8.53
CA VAL A 41 6.39 27.46 8.83
C VAL A 41 6.18 27.40 10.34
N ARG A 42 4.92 27.49 10.78
CA ARG A 42 4.61 27.36 12.22
C ARG A 42 3.23 26.77 12.44
N THR A 43 3.00 26.30 13.66
CA THR A 43 1.64 25.97 14.14
C THR A 43 1.03 27.18 14.86
N GLN A 44 -0.29 27.34 14.73
CA GLN A 44 -1.07 28.27 15.53
C GLN A 44 -2.37 27.59 15.95
N GLY A 45 -2.43 27.14 17.22
CA GLY A 45 -3.49 26.24 17.65
C GLY A 45 -3.48 24.96 16.79
N GLN A 46 -4.61 24.63 16.22
CA GLN A 46 -4.76 23.44 15.38
C GLN A 46 -4.55 23.73 13.86
N THR A 47 -3.95 24.86 13.50
CA THR A 47 -3.67 25.20 12.10
C THR A 47 -2.17 25.26 11.81
N ILE A 48 -1.79 24.99 10.58
CA ILE A 48 -0.45 25.19 10.05
C ILE A 48 -0.44 26.51 9.28
N GLN A 49 0.62 27.30 9.43
CA GLN A 49 0.81 28.55 8.72
C GLN A 49 2.16 28.58 8.02
N LEU A 50 2.17 29.06 6.77
CA LEU A 50 3.37 29.39 6.02
C LEU A 50 3.57 30.91 5.92
N GLN A 51 4.82 31.34 5.93
CA GLN A 51 5.19 32.73 5.68
C GLN A 51 5.33 32.95 4.17
N LYS A 52 4.40 33.70 3.59
CA LYS A 52 4.45 34.16 2.19
C LYS A 52 4.46 35.71 2.20
N ASP A 53 5.39 36.31 1.49
CA ASP A 53 5.53 37.78 1.37
C ASP A 53 5.53 38.50 2.70
N GLY A 54 6.19 37.92 3.70
CA GLY A 54 6.30 38.48 5.06
C GLY A 54 5.01 38.38 5.89
N ARG A 55 3.99 37.64 5.43
CA ARG A 55 2.74 37.42 6.14
C ARG A 55 2.52 35.93 6.39
N TRP A 56 1.99 35.60 7.56
CA TRP A 56 1.56 34.26 7.91
C TRP A 56 0.20 34.00 7.28
N GLN A 57 0.11 32.89 6.52
CA GLN A 57 -1.10 32.44 5.85
C GLN A 57 -1.35 30.99 6.26
N GLU A 58 -2.61 30.66 6.46
CA GLU A 58 -3.02 29.29 6.76
C GLU A 58 -2.68 28.36 5.58
N PHE A 59 -2.22 27.16 5.90
CA PHE A 59 -1.81 26.16 4.93
C PHE A 59 -2.48 24.83 5.25
N THR A 60 -3.24 24.33 4.29
CA THR A 60 -3.88 23.02 4.35
C THR A 60 -3.09 22.03 3.50
N VAL A 61 -2.75 20.89 4.08
CA VAL A 61 -2.02 19.82 3.36
C VAL A 61 -2.96 19.12 2.38
N ARG A 62 -2.67 19.26 1.08
CA ARG A 62 -3.20 18.43 -0.01
C ARG A 62 -2.05 17.59 -0.52
N GLY A 63 -1.78 16.50 0.18
CA GLY A 63 -0.57 15.73 0.02
C GLY A 63 -0.74 14.44 -0.77
N VAL A 64 0.40 13.92 -1.24
CA VAL A 64 0.52 12.60 -1.85
C VAL A 64 1.75 11.91 -1.28
N ASN A 65 1.60 10.68 -0.82
CA ASN A 65 2.72 9.83 -0.42
C ASN A 65 3.42 9.28 -1.66
N MET A 66 4.74 9.33 -1.68
CA MET A 66 5.56 8.81 -2.77
C MET A 66 6.48 7.71 -2.24
N GLY A 67 6.29 6.49 -2.76
CA GLY A 67 7.15 5.36 -2.49
C GLY A 67 8.36 5.30 -3.41
N THR A 68 9.13 4.22 -3.33
CA THR A 68 10.36 3.99 -4.09
C THR A 68 10.26 2.83 -5.07
N GLY A 69 9.11 2.12 -5.07
CA GLY A 69 8.91 0.93 -5.90
C GLY A 69 8.69 1.24 -7.38
N LEU A 70 9.33 0.43 -8.23
CA LEU A 70 9.07 0.35 -9.67
C LEU A 70 8.87 -1.12 -10.06
N PRO A 71 8.14 -1.42 -11.15
CA PRO A 71 8.05 -2.78 -11.68
C PRO A 71 9.43 -3.40 -11.92
N GLY A 72 9.65 -4.60 -11.38
CA GLY A 72 10.93 -5.29 -11.46
C GLY A 72 11.99 -4.86 -10.43
N HIS A 73 11.65 -3.94 -9.53
CA HIS A 73 12.53 -3.42 -8.48
C HIS A 73 11.89 -3.51 -7.11
N TRP A 74 12.71 -3.72 -6.09
CA TRP A 74 12.32 -3.61 -4.70
C TRP A 74 12.36 -2.14 -4.26
N ALA A 75 11.63 -1.81 -3.20
CA ALA A 75 11.69 -0.47 -2.60
C ALA A 75 13.13 -0.05 -2.24
N THR A 76 13.93 -1.00 -1.79
CA THR A 76 15.33 -0.82 -1.38
C THR A 76 16.31 -0.60 -2.54
N ASP A 77 15.87 -0.78 -3.79
CA ASP A 77 16.71 -0.53 -4.96
C ASP A 77 16.82 0.97 -5.29
N TYR A 78 15.87 1.80 -4.81
CA TYR A 78 15.81 3.23 -5.08
C TYR A 78 15.97 3.56 -6.57
N ALA A 79 15.27 2.81 -7.44
CA ALA A 79 15.52 2.76 -8.88
C ALA A 79 14.91 3.92 -9.68
N ILE A 80 14.16 4.82 -9.04
CA ILE A 80 13.48 5.93 -9.71
C ILE A 80 14.51 7.00 -10.08
N ASP A 81 14.59 7.34 -11.36
CA ASP A 81 15.52 8.34 -11.86
C ASP A 81 14.94 9.77 -11.77
N LYS A 82 15.84 10.75 -11.91
CA LYS A 82 15.53 12.17 -11.85
C LYS A 82 14.46 12.61 -12.87
N GLN A 83 14.46 12.05 -14.08
CA GLN A 83 13.51 12.46 -15.12
C GLN A 83 12.09 11.97 -14.79
N THR A 84 12.00 10.79 -14.23
CA THR A 84 10.74 10.24 -13.74
C THR A 84 10.17 11.09 -12.60
N TYR A 85 11.00 11.48 -11.61
CA TYR A 85 10.57 12.38 -10.55
C TYR A 85 10.08 13.73 -11.08
N LEU A 86 10.79 14.36 -12.03
CA LEU A 86 10.37 15.64 -12.61
C LEU A 86 9.00 15.54 -13.29
N ARG A 87 8.75 14.46 -14.03
CA ARG A 87 7.45 14.20 -14.68
C ARG A 87 6.35 13.99 -13.62
N TRP A 88 6.62 13.19 -12.59
CA TRP A 88 5.65 12.92 -11.53
C TRP A 88 5.33 14.16 -10.70
N PHE A 89 6.31 15.01 -10.39
CA PHE A 89 6.04 16.27 -9.68
C PHE A 89 5.10 17.19 -10.47
N ALA A 90 5.27 17.24 -11.80
CA ALA A 90 4.37 18.00 -12.65
C ALA A 90 2.93 17.44 -12.59
N GLN A 91 2.76 16.14 -12.71
CA GLN A 91 1.44 15.49 -12.65
C GLN A 91 0.80 15.64 -11.26
N ILE A 92 1.57 15.51 -10.18
CA ILE A 92 1.10 15.70 -8.80
C ILE A 92 0.60 17.15 -8.59
N GLN A 93 1.35 18.14 -9.07
CA GLN A 93 0.94 19.53 -8.96
C GLN A 93 -0.27 19.85 -9.86
N GLU A 94 -0.33 19.29 -11.07
CA GLU A 94 -1.49 19.41 -11.96
C GLU A 94 -2.76 18.81 -11.36
N MET A 95 -2.64 17.82 -10.50
CA MET A 95 -3.75 17.24 -9.75
C MET A 95 -4.28 18.21 -8.66
N GLY A 96 -3.56 19.27 -8.33
CA GLY A 96 -3.91 20.23 -7.28
C GLY A 96 -3.29 19.92 -5.92
N ALA A 97 -2.41 18.93 -5.84
CA ALA A 97 -1.61 18.68 -4.64
C ALA A 97 -0.57 19.80 -4.44
N ASN A 98 -0.29 20.11 -3.18
CA ASN A 98 0.70 21.11 -2.78
C ASN A 98 1.86 20.50 -1.97
N THR A 99 1.75 19.23 -1.58
CA THR A 99 2.71 18.58 -0.68
C THR A 99 3.01 17.16 -1.14
N ILE A 100 4.26 16.77 -1.08
CA ILE A 100 4.71 15.38 -1.21
C ILE A 100 5.19 14.91 0.17
N ARG A 101 4.84 13.70 0.56
CA ARG A 101 5.45 13.03 1.70
C ARG A 101 6.30 11.86 1.23
N VAL A 102 7.50 11.73 1.80
CA VAL A 102 8.38 10.57 1.60
C VAL A 102 8.75 9.94 2.95
N TYR A 103 9.08 8.66 2.95
CA TYR A 103 9.21 7.84 4.17
C TYR A 103 10.61 7.85 4.77
N SER A 104 11.61 8.01 3.91
CA SER A 104 13.02 7.95 4.29
C SER A 104 13.85 8.87 3.41
N ILE A 105 15.15 8.90 3.62
CA ILE A 105 16.07 9.53 2.68
C ILE A 105 16.04 8.75 1.37
N LEU A 106 15.62 9.38 0.28
CA LEU A 106 15.62 8.82 -1.06
C LEU A 106 16.99 8.98 -1.74
N SER A 107 17.17 8.48 -2.98
CA SER A 107 18.36 8.75 -3.78
C SER A 107 18.52 10.25 -4.06
N ASP A 108 19.75 10.70 -4.34
CA ASP A 108 20.00 12.10 -4.65
C ASP A 108 19.29 12.58 -5.92
N ASP A 109 18.83 11.67 -6.79
CA ASP A 109 17.96 11.98 -7.93
C ASP A 109 16.66 12.65 -7.53
N PHE A 110 16.03 12.22 -6.41
CA PHE A 110 14.82 12.87 -5.89
C PHE A 110 15.08 14.32 -5.51
N TYR A 111 16.11 14.57 -4.69
CA TYR A 111 16.41 15.92 -4.18
C TYR A 111 16.89 16.85 -5.29
N ASN A 112 17.66 16.32 -6.25
CA ASN A 112 18.07 17.06 -7.44
C ASN A 112 16.86 17.43 -8.33
N ALA A 113 15.92 16.50 -8.51
CA ALA A 113 14.67 16.75 -9.23
C ALA A 113 13.80 17.76 -8.51
N PHE A 114 13.64 17.62 -7.18
CA PHE A 114 12.81 18.50 -6.38
C PHE A 114 13.32 19.94 -6.37
N TYR A 115 14.64 20.12 -6.26
CA TYR A 115 15.29 21.42 -6.41
C TYR A 115 15.04 22.03 -7.79
N GLU A 116 15.28 21.27 -8.85
CA GLU A 116 15.12 21.75 -10.23
C GLU A 116 13.66 22.12 -10.53
N TYR A 117 12.73 21.29 -10.04
CA TYR A 117 11.30 21.50 -10.24
C TYR A 117 10.81 22.78 -9.56
N ASN A 118 11.22 23.03 -8.32
CA ASN A 118 10.73 24.14 -7.50
C ASN A 118 11.44 25.47 -7.76
N GLN A 119 12.66 25.43 -8.33
CA GLN A 119 13.46 26.64 -8.51
C GLN A 119 12.74 27.70 -9.36
N GLY A 120 12.46 28.87 -8.76
CA GLY A 120 11.82 30.00 -9.43
C GLY A 120 10.30 29.88 -9.62
N ARG A 121 9.65 28.87 -9.03
CA ARG A 121 8.19 28.76 -9.03
C ARG A 121 7.57 29.65 -7.94
N GLU A 122 6.50 30.36 -8.28
CA GLU A 122 5.70 31.14 -7.33
C GLU A 122 4.93 30.22 -6.37
N GLU A 123 4.40 29.10 -6.91
CA GLU A 123 3.72 28.06 -6.14
C GLU A 123 4.56 26.76 -6.20
N PRO A 124 5.47 26.55 -5.23
CA PRO A 124 6.27 25.34 -5.19
C PRO A 124 5.48 24.15 -4.60
N LEU A 125 5.93 22.93 -4.89
CA LEU A 125 5.56 21.76 -4.09
C LEU A 125 6.33 21.80 -2.77
N TYR A 126 5.65 21.50 -1.68
CA TYR A 126 6.27 21.36 -0.36
C TYR A 126 6.57 19.88 -0.06
N LEU A 127 7.49 19.66 0.88
CA LEU A 127 7.91 18.34 1.30
C LEU A 127 7.65 18.12 2.80
N LEU A 128 7.05 17.00 3.13
CA LEU A 128 7.09 16.35 4.43
C LEU A 128 8.10 15.21 4.35
N GLN A 129 9.24 15.38 5.00
CA GLN A 129 10.33 14.42 4.95
C GLN A 129 10.24 13.43 6.11
N GLY A 130 10.16 12.15 5.80
CA GLY A 130 10.15 11.06 6.78
C GLY A 130 11.56 10.60 7.18
N VAL A 131 11.63 9.98 8.35
CA VAL A 131 12.74 9.15 8.79
C VAL A 131 12.17 7.81 9.21
N TRP A 132 12.50 6.77 8.45
CA TRP A 132 12.07 5.42 8.75
C TRP A 132 12.95 4.78 9.80
N VAL A 133 12.36 4.02 10.71
CA VAL A 133 13.05 3.13 11.62
C VAL A 133 12.34 1.78 11.62
N ASN A 134 13.12 0.70 11.61
CA ASN A 134 12.55 -0.62 11.78
C ASN A 134 12.43 -0.91 13.28
N ASP A 135 11.23 -0.75 13.81
CA ASP A 135 10.91 -1.02 15.22
C ASP A 135 10.41 -2.44 15.46
N TYR A 136 10.41 -3.28 14.42
CA TYR A 136 9.97 -4.66 14.47
C TYR A 136 11.15 -5.62 14.61
N VAL A 137 11.06 -6.84 14.21
CA VAL A 137 11.91 -8.02 14.50
C VAL A 137 13.43 -7.79 14.41
N GLN A 138 13.88 -6.85 13.59
CA GLN A 138 15.31 -6.62 13.34
C GLN A 138 15.90 -5.56 14.26
N ASN A 139 15.08 -4.84 15.00
CA ASN A 139 15.58 -3.93 16.00
C ASN A 139 16.18 -4.69 17.19
N SER A 140 16.51 -4.00 18.24
CA SER A 140 17.11 -4.50 19.47
C SER A 140 16.20 -5.38 20.32
N HIS A 141 15.55 -6.35 19.73
CA HIS A 141 14.59 -7.23 20.41
C HIS A 141 13.40 -6.46 21.02
N MET A 142 12.82 -5.53 20.24
CA MET A 142 11.72 -4.66 20.65
C MET A 142 12.04 -3.67 21.78
N ASP A 143 13.32 -3.36 21.99
CA ASP A 143 13.78 -2.43 23.01
C ASP A 143 14.11 -1.07 22.37
N ALA A 144 13.24 -0.09 22.51
CA ALA A 144 13.45 1.21 21.92
C ALA A 144 14.56 2.04 22.59
N PHE A 145 15.08 1.63 23.76
CA PHE A 145 16.26 2.25 24.38
C PHE A 145 17.59 1.57 23.99
N ASP A 146 17.55 0.48 23.23
CA ASP A 146 18.78 -0.07 22.66
C ASP A 146 19.36 0.90 21.62
N ASP A 147 20.69 1.02 21.57
CA ASP A 147 21.35 1.98 20.68
C ASP A 147 21.12 1.67 19.19
N ARG A 148 20.87 0.38 18.83
CA ARG A 148 20.51 -0.02 17.46
C ARG A 148 19.16 0.56 17.02
N PHE A 149 18.29 0.92 17.95
CA PHE A 149 17.04 1.61 17.68
C PHE A 149 17.18 3.11 17.95
N ARG A 150 17.39 3.50 19.19
CA ARG A 150 17.39 4.90 19.62
C ARG A 150 18.48 5.74 18.97
N GLN A 151 19.76 5.28 19.07
CA GLN A 151 20.88 6.03 18.50
C GLN A 151 20.81 6.06 16.98
N LYS A 152 20.41 4.92 16.35
CA LYS A 152 20.21 4.90 14.90
C LYS A 152 19.11 5.87 14.45
N LEU A 153 17.97 5.93 15.13
CA LEU A 153 16.91 6.88 14.80
C LEU A 153 17.40 8.33 14.93
N ILE A 154 18.19 8.65 15.98
CA ILE A 154 18.83 9.96 16.14
C ILE A 154 19.80 10.23 14.97
N ASP A 155 20.73 9.34 14.68
CA ASP A 155 21.74 9.51 13.64
C ASP A 155 21.12 9.68 12.25
N ASP A 156 20.11 8.89 11.91
CA ASP A 156 19.38 8.99 10.65
C ASP A 156 18.58 10.31 10.56
N THR A 157 18.01 10.77 11.68
CA THR A 157 17.33 12.05 11.78
C THR A 157 18.28 13.22 11.52
N LEU A 158 19.47 13.22 12.13
CA LEU A 158 20.46 14.27 11.91
C LEU A 158 21.03 14.22 10.48
N MET A 159 21.22 13.01 9.95
CA MET A 159 21.65 12.81 8.57
C MET A 159 20.61 13.35 7.58
N MET A 160 19.32 13.13 7.84
CA MET A 160 18.23 13.66 7.04
C MET A 160 18.25 15.19 6.99
N VAL A 161 18.51 15.86 8.11
CA VAL A 161 18.66 17.34 8.16
C VAL A 161 19.78 17.78 7.20
N ASP A 162 20.95 17.11 7.26
CA ASP A 162 22.07 17.44 6.36
C ASP A 162 21.73 17.23 4.89
N VAL A 163 20.97 16.19 4.56
CA VAL A 163 20.49 15.91 3.20
C VAL A 163 19.60 17.05 2.70
N ILE A 164 18.65 17.51 3.52
CA ILE A 164 17.72 18.59 3.20
C ILE A 164 18.47 19.92 2.92
N HIS A 165 19.53 20.19 3.67
CA HIS A 165 20.36 21.37 3.49
C HIS A 165 21.51 21.19 2.45
N GLY A 166 21.54 20.06 1.72
CA GLY A 166 22.53 19.83 0.69
C GLY A 166 23.97 19.68 1.20
N GLN A 167 24.16 19.16 2.40
CA GLN A 167 25.45 19.06 3.08
C GLN A 167 25.82 17.60 3.44
N ARG A 168 25.40 16.63 2.61
CA ARG A 168 25.63 15.22 2.90
C ARG A 168 26.05 14.41 1.68
N ALA A 169 26.88 13.38 1.94
CA ALA A 169 27.14 12.31 0.99
C ALA A 169 26.88 10.98 1.69
N ILE A 170 26.17 10.07 1.03
CA ILE A 170 25.89 8.71 1.51
C ILE A 170 26.42 7.76 0.43
N PHE A 171 27.62 7.20 0.64
CA PHE A 171 28.24 6.28 -0.31
C PHE A 171 27.87 4.83 -0.06
N VAL A 172 27.55 4.52 1.20
CA VAL A 172 27.08 3.20 1.62
C VAL A 172 25.84 3.46 2.44
N SER A 173 24.72 3.02 1.95
CA SER A 173 23.44 3.07 2.66
C SER A 173 23.10 1.71 3.25
N ASP A 174 22.22 1.70 4.23
CA ASP A 174 21.46 0.52 4.60
C ASP A 174 20.18 0.40 3.76
N ASP A 175 19.43 -0.67 3.96
CA ASP A 175 18.23 -0.97 3.18
C ASP A 175 17.09 0.05 3.36
N TYR A 176 17.20 0.98 4.33
CA TYR A 176 16.13 1.93 4.67
C TYR A 176 16.34 3.33 4.11
N MET A 177 17.43 3.58 3.41
CA MET A 177 17.70 4.89 2.81
C MET A 177 18.46 4.78 1.49
N GLY A 178 18.28 5.78 0.64
CA GLY A 178 19.01 5.93 -0.61
C GLY A 178 20.47 6.33 -0.40
N SER A 179 21.23 6.27 -1.47
CA SER A 179 22.64 6.73 -1.52
C SER A 179 22.79 7.83 -2.56
N GLY A 180 23.85 8.64 -2.45
CA GLY A 180 24.15 9.69 -3.41
C GLY A 180 24.95 10.87 -2.84
N LEU A 181 25.06 11.92 -3.64
CA LEU A 181 25.67 13.20 -3.29
C LEU A 181 24.59 14.28 -3.16
N TYR A 182 24.18 14.55 -1.94
CA TYR A 182 23.13 15.53 -1.64
C TYR A 182 23.75 16.91 -1.51
N LEU A 183 23.78 17.65 -2.62
CA LEU A 183 24.42 18.97 -2.75
C LEU A 183 23.43 20.11 -3.06
N ARG A 184 22.15 19.82 -3.06
CA ARG A 184 21.08 20.78 -3.33
C ARG A 184 20.35 21.11 -2.04
N ASP A 185 20.40 22.36 -1.65
CA ASP A 185 19.63 22.87 -0.52
C ASP A 185 18.15 23.02 -0.95
N ILE A 186 17.29 22.18 -0.40
CA ILE A 186 15.83 22.21 -0.62
C ILE A 186 15.06 22.67 0.62
N SER A 187 15.76 23.08 1.64
CA SER A 187 15.24 23.42 2.97
C SER A 187 14.07 24.41 2.94
N GLN A 188 14.11 25.35 2.01
CA GLN A 188 13.07 26.36 1.83
C GLN A 188 11.69 25.81 1.40
N TRP A 189 11.62 24.55 0.99
CA TRP A 189 10.38 23.88 0.59
C TRP A 189 10.02 22.71 1.50
N VAL A 190 10.81 22.43 2.53
CA VAL A 190 10.52 21.38 3.51
C VAL A 190 9.75 21.99 4.67
N ILE A 191 8.46 21.67 4.77
CA ILE A 191 7.58 22.22 5.80
C ILE A 191 7.65 21.47 7.13
N GLY A 192 8.09 20.21 7.11
CA GLY A 192 8.17 19.43 8.34
C GLY A 192 8.86 18.09 8.18
N TYR A 193 9.19 17.53 9.32
CA TYR A 193 9.78 16.22 9.50
C TYR A 193 8.78 15.28 10.17
N ILE A 194 8.66 14.05 9.68
CA ILE A 194 7.83 13.00 10.28
C ILE A 194 8.77 11.87 10.72
N LEU A 195 8.90 11.68 12.02
CA LEU A 195 9.85 10.75 12.62
C LEU A 195 9.16 9.42 12.95
N GLY A 196 9.76 8.32 12.48
CA GLY A 196 9.31 6.97 12.74
C GLY A 196 8.40 6.39 11.68
N ALA A 197 7.81 5.26 12.04
CA ALA A 197 6.90 4.46 11.22
C ALA A 197 5.58 4.24 11.98
N GLU A 198 4.76 3.33 11.51
CA GLU A 198 3.64 2.75 12.27
C GLU A 198 4.22 1.94 13.42
N TRP A 199 4.20 2.52 14.63
CA TRP A 199 4.85 1.88 15.79
C TRP A 199 4.19 0.53 16.09
N GLU A 200 5.02 -0.50 16.21
CA GLU A 200 4.57 -1.79 16.71
C GLU A 200 4.17 -1.67 18.19
N ASP A 201 2.93 -1.94 18.52
CA ASP A 201 2.41 -1.80 19.87
C ASP A 201 3.14 -2.69 20.88
N VAL A 202 3.60 -3.86 20.46
CA VAL A 202 4.43 -4.76 21.29
C VAL A 202 5.79 -4.15 21.62
N THR A 203 6.40 -3.39 20.71
CA THR A 203 7.67 -2.67 20.94
C THR A 203 7.46 -1.54 21.94
N VAL A 204 6.37 -0.81 21.82
CA VAL A 204 5.99 0.25 22.76
C VAL A 204 5.73 -0.34 24.14
N ALA A 205 4.88 -1.37 24.23
CA ALA A 205 4.53 -2.04 25.49
C ALA A 205 5.77 -2.63 26.21
N TYR A 206 6.60 -3.35 25.47
CA TYR A 206 7.84 -3.94 26.01
C TYR A 206 8.79 -2.88 26.56
N THR A 207 8.99 -1.78 25.83
CA THR A 207 9.85 -0.68 26.28
C THR A 207 9.30 -0.02 27.54
N ASN A 208 8.00 0.24 27.59
CA ASN A 208 7.35 0.86 28.74
C ASN A 208 7.40 -0.03 29.99
N GLU A 209 7.21 -1.33 29.83
CA GLU A 209 7.29 -2.28 30.93
C GLU A 209 8.72 -2.45 31.44
N LYS A 210 9.70 -2.54 30.55
CA LYS A 210 11.11 -2.75 30.88
C LYS A 210 11.74 -1.56 31.60
N TYR A 211 11.33 -0.35 31.28
CA TYR A 211 11.98 0.88 31.75
C TYR A 211 10.99 1.86 32.44
N PRO A 212 10.18 1.44 33.41
CA PRO A 212 9.11 2.25 33.99
C PRO A 212 9.59 3.56 34.61
N ASP A 213 10.86 3.64 35.02
CA ASP A 213 11.46 4.84 35.62
C ASP A 213 12.08 5.80 34.57
N ARG A 214 12.05 5.46 33.27
CA ARG A 214 12.56 6.30 32.19
C ARG A 214 11.42 7.05 31.47
N ASN A 215 10.40 7.44 32.20
CA ASN A 215 9.19 8.07 31.68
C ASN A 215 9.26 9.61 31.60
N SER A 216 10.45 10.19 31.71
CA SER A 216 10.61 11.64 31.66
C SER A 216 11.85 12.04 30.87
N TYR A 217 11.72 13.13 30.11
CA TYR A 217 12.80 13.78 29.39
C TYR A 217 12.72 15.30 29.60
N GLN A 218 13.87 15.94 29.78
CA GLN A 218 13.98 17.38 29.87
C GLN A 218 15.13 17.85 29.00
N GLY A 219 14.80 18.31 27.81
CA GLY A 219 15.74 18.83 26.82
C GLY A 219 15.75 20.35 26.75
N GLU A 220 16.41 20.89 25.74
CA GLU A 220 16.48 22.29 25.44
C GLU A 220 15.24 22.81 24.69
N TYR A 221 14.71 22.01 23.80
CA TYR A 221 13.58 22.31 22.93
C TYR A 221 12.32 21.55 23.32
N LEU A 222 12.47 20.29 23.76
CA LEU A 222 11.35 19.42 24.13
C LEU A 222 11.48 18.91 25.56
N TYR A 223 10.33 18.67 26.16
CA TYR A 223 10.22 18.01 27.46
C TYR A 223 8.93 17.18 27.53
N THR A 224 8.89 16.22 28.46
CA THR A 224 7.70 15.39 28.68
C THR A 224 6.88 15.89 29.85
N THR A 225 5.56 15.64 29.79
CA THR A 225 4.66 15.84 30.95
C THR A 225 4.85 14.74 31.98
N GLY A 226 4.19 14.88 33.15
CA GLY A 226 4.26 13.86 34.21
C GLY A 226 3.54 12.55 33.86
N ASP A 227 2.68 12.53 32.83
CA ASP A 227 1.91 11.39 32.39
C ASP A 227 2.61 10.58 31.27
N ALA A 228 3.78 11.05 30.83
CA ALA A 228 4.50 10.42 29.73
C ALA A 228 4.98 9.00 30.06
N ALA A 229 4.97 8.17 29.05
CA ALA A 229 5.53 6.82 29.07
C ALA A 229 7.02 6.81 28.64
N PRO A 230 7.78 5.76 28.99
CA PRO A 230 9.19 5.63 28.56
C PRO A 230 9.41 5.75 27.05
N PHE A 231 8.55 5.17 26.22
CA PHE A 231 8.66 5.29 24.78
C PHE A 231 8.49 6.74 24.31
N GLU A 232 7.55 7.50 24.89
CA GLU A 232 7.33 8.90 24.60
C GLU A 232 8.52 9.78 25.05
N ALA A 233 9.16 9.43 26.18
CA ALA A 233 10.38 10.10 26.62
C ALA A 233 11.54 9.88 25.64
N MET A 234 11.67 8.71 25.06
CA MET A 234 12.63 8.41 23.99
C MET A 234 12.33 9.24 22.74
N LEU A 235 11.06 9.33 22.32
CA LEU A 235 10.66 10.15 21.18
C LEU A 235 10.98 11.65 21.44
N ALA A 236 10.72 12.14 22.65
CA ALA A 236 11.06 13.51 23.04
C ALA A 236 12.56 13.77 22.91
N GLU A 237 13.43 12.82 23.29
CA GLU A 237 14.88 12.93 23.11
C GLU A 237 15.24 13.04 21.61
N VAL A 238 14.66 12.20 20.74
CA VAL A 238 14.90 12.24 19.29
C VAL A 238 14.51 13.59 18.69
N GLY A 239 13.32 14.08 19.01
CA GLY A 239 12.84 15.39 18.56
C GLY A 239 13.67 16.56 19.07
N ASP A 240 14.11 16.52 20.34
CA ASP A 240 14.99 17.54 20.92
C ASP A 240 16.34 17.60 20.19
N ARG A 241 16.93 16.44 19.88
CA ARG A 241 18.19 16.34 19.12
C ARG A 241 18.02 16.88 17.69
N LEU A 242 16.91 16.61 17.03
CA LEU A 242 16.58 17.19 15.73
C LEU A 242 16.60 18.72 15.77
N LEU A 243 15.80 19.30 16.66
CA LEU A 243 15.65 20.75 16.76
C LEU A 243 16.94 21.45 17.19
N ALA A 244 17.67 20.86 18.15
CA ALA A 244 18.96 21.37 18.58
C ALA A 244 19.98 21.38 17.44
N TYR A 245 20.04 20.30 16.67
CA TYR A 245 20.98 20.16 15.55
C TYR A 245 20.69 21.15 14.41
N GLU A 246 19.43 21.21 13.94
CA GLU A 246 19.06 22.10 12.86
C GLU A 246 19.22 23.59 13.27
N SER A 247 18.79 23.93 14.49
CA SER A 247 18.95 25.28 15.02
C SER A 247 20.41 25.72 15.14
N ALA A 248 21.29 24.83 15.64
CA ALA A 248 22.70 25.16 15.84
C ALA A 248 23.50 25.18 14.52
N ARG A 249 23.21 24.25 13.60
CA ARG A 249 23.99 24.11 12.38
C ARG A 249 23.52 25.02 11.26
N TYR A 250 22.20 25.16 11.10
CA TYR A 250 21.58 25.82 9.94
C TYR A 250 20.84 27.10 10.32
N ASN A 251 20.68 27.41 11.62
CA ASN A 251 19.90 28.54 12.12
C ASN A 251 18.45 28.55 11.63
N GLU A 252 17.87 27.37 11.46
CA GLU A 252 16.51 27.18 10.97
C GLU A 252 15.77 26.15 11.82
N GLN A 253 14.43 26.20 11.76
CA GLN A 253 13.54 25.19 12.35
C GLN A 253 12.38 24.91 11.41
N ARG A 254 11.89 23.67 11.40
CA ARG A 254 10.71 23.21 10.69
C ARG A 254 9.75 22.52 11.63
N LEU A 255 8.51 22.31 11.17
CA LEU A 255 7.56 21.48 11.91
C LEU A 255 8.15 20.10 12.11
N PHE A 256 7.73 19.45 13.18
CA PHE A 256 8.07 18.04 13.41
C PHE A 256 6.85 17.30 13.94
N ALA A 257 6.82 16.00 13.69
CA ALA A 257 5.81 15.08 14.17
C ALA A 257 6.44 13.70 14.41
N PHE A 258 5.76 12.91 15.20
CA PHE A 258 5.98 11.48 15.32
C PHE A 258 4.81 10.77 14.65
N THR A 259 5.08 9.75 13.84
CA THR A 259 4.02 8.96 13.20
C THR A 259 3.22 8.20 14.26
N ASN A 260 1.93 8.04 14.03
CA ASN A 260 1.06 7.22 14.84
C ASN A 260 -0.04 6.58 13.95
N TRP A 261 -0.74 5.61 14.48
CA TRP A 261 -1.82 4.88 13.81
C TRP A 261 -2.75 4.21 14.84
N GLU A 262 -3.77 3.49 14.41
CA GLU A 262 -4.84 2.99 15.27
C GLU A 262 -4.37 2.03 16.37
N THR A 263 -3.30 1.25 16.12
CA THR A 263 -2.83 0.26 17.12
C THR A 263 -2.09 0.88 18.28
N THR A 264 -1.58 2.12 18.10
CA THR A 264 -0.86 2.87 19.13
C THR A 264 -1.43 4.27 19.35
N ASP A 265 -2.62 4.57 18.84
CA ASP A 265 -3.31 5.84 19.09
C ASP A 265 -3.48 6.12 20.62
N PRO A 266 -3.73 7.37 21.03
CA PRO A 266 -3.78 7.73 22.45
C PRO A 266 -5.01 7.18 23.20
N PHE A 267 -5.94 6.54 22.51
CA PHE A 267 -7.23 6.16 23.10
C PHE A 267 -7.17 4.82 23.84
N SER A 268 -7.90 4.76 24.94
CA SER A 268 -8.14 3.53 25.69
C SER A 268 -9.52 2.97 25.34
N TYR A 269 -9.55 1.83 24.69
CA TYR A 269 -10.79 1.18 24.30
C TYR A 269 -11.24 0.14 25.34
N PRO A 270 -12.54 -0.23 25.35
CA PRO A 270 -13.00 -1.39 26.10
C PRO A 270 -12.21 -2.66 25.74
N GLU A 271 -12.15 -3.60 26.69
CA GLU A 271 -11.34 -4.82 26.54
C GLU A 271 -11.69 -5.62 25.27
N GLU A 272 -12.96 -5.65 24.92
CA GLU A 272 -13.46 -6.33 23.72
C GLU A 272 -12.85 -5.74 22.44
N VAL A 273 -12.77 -4.42 22.34
CA VAL A 273 -12.17 -3.70 21.22
C VAL A 273 -10.65 -3.86 21.24
N THR A 274 -10.03 -3.74 22.41
CA THR A 274 -8.58 -3.90 22.58
C THR A 274 -8.12 -5.29 22.12
N ARG A 275 -8.87 -6.34 22.46
CA ARG A 275 -8.60 -7.70 21.98
C ARG A 275 -8.77 -7.85 20.47
N PHE A 276 -9.70 -7.11 19.89
CA PHE A 276 -9.94 -7.12 18.44
C PHE A 276 -8.73 -6.63 17.67
N PHE A 277 -8.17 -5.48 18.03
CA PHE A 277 -6.95 -4.92 17.43
C PHE A 277 -5.67 -5.54 17.96
N ARG A 278 -5.74 -6.36 19.02
CA ARG A 278 -4.59 -6.79 19.80
C ARG A 278 -3.77 -5.61 20.35
N LYS A 279 -4.39 -4.44 20.47
CA LYS A 279 -3.76 -3.23 20.97
C LYS A 279 -3.33 -3.42 22.42
N CYS A 280 -2.03 -3.26 22.69
CA CYS A 280 -1.45 -3.42 24.03
C CYS A 280 -0.70 -2.17 24.51
N ALA A 281 -0.62 -1.12 23.70
CA ALA A 281 0.06 0.13 24.07
C ALA A 281 -0.61 1.36 23.45
N THR A 282 -0.24 2.51 24.01
CA THR A 282 -0.59 3.84 23.48
C THR A 282 0.65 4.70 23.34
N VAL A 283 0.66 5.60 22.37
CA VAL A 283 1.63 6.68 22.21
C VAL A 283 0.83 7.99 22.11
N ASP A 284 0.95 8.84 23.12
CA ASP A 284 0.27 10.13 23.14
C ASP A 284 1.29 11.27 22.98
N VAL A 285 1.34 11.85 21.79
CA VAL A 285 2.26 12.97 21.49
C VAL A 285 1.90 14.25 22.27
N GLU A 286 0.73 14.32 22.89
CA GLU A 286 0.38 15.40 23.84
C GLU A 286 1.23 15.35 25.12
N HIS A 287 1.85 14.23 25.43
CA HIS A 287 2.80 14.12 26.53
C HIS A 287 4.17 14.73 26.21
N ILE A 288 4.43 15.08 24.94
CA ILE A 288 5.66 15.74 24.49
C ILE A 288 5.35 17.22 24.25
N ARG A 289 6.02 18.11 24.98
CA ARG A 289 5.78 19.55 24.95
C ARG A 289 7.00 20.32 24.46
N THR A 290 6.74 21.43 23.79
CA THR A 290 7.76 22.34 23.30
C THR A 290 8.10 23.40 24.35
N THR A 291 9.38 23.81 24.39
CA THR A 291 9.81 25.02 25.12
C THR A 291 9.63 26.27 24.26
N ASP A 292 9.84 27.46 24.85
CA ASP A 292 9.78 28.75 24.13
C ASP A 292 10.89 28.90 23.04
N ARG A 293 11.83 27.94 22.96
CA ARG A 293 12.85 27.90 21.92
C ARG A 293 12.37 27.30 20.60
N VAL A 294 11.24 26.61 20.60
CA VAL A 294 10.63 26.09 19.40
C VAL A 294 9.80 27.16 18.71
N LEU A 295 10.24 27.59 17.55
CA LEU A 295 9.59 28.63 16.75
C LEU A 295 8.57 28.08 15.76
N SER A 296 8.79 26.86 15.28
CA SER A 296 7.98 26.21 14.26
C SER A 296 6.74 25.52 14.85
N GLY A 297 6.94 24.57 15.72
CA GLY A 297 5.87 23.83 16.41
C GLY A 297 5.82 22.35 16.02
N GLN A 298 4.97 21.65 16.75
CA GLN A 298 4.69 20.22 16.58
C GLN A 298 3.31 20.03 15.96
N PHE A 299 3.13 18.98 15.16
CA PHE A 299 1.82 18.50 14.72
C PHE A 299 1.67 17.01 15.02
N ALA A 300 0.44 16.54 15.13
CA ALA A 300 0.11 15.12 15.28
C ALA A 300 -0.04 14.51 13.90
N SER A 301 0.68 13.42 13.62
CA SER A 301 0.72 12.73 12.33
C SER A 301 0.11 11.35 12.47
N TYR A 302 -0.94 11.07 11.71
CA TYR A 302 -1.64 9.80 11.77
C TYR A 302 -1.74 9.13 10.41
N HIS A 303 -1.56 7.81 10.38
CA HIS A 303 -2.07 6.96 9.32
C HIS A 303 -3.47 6.53 9.75
N ALA A 304 -4.49 6.87 8.98
CA ALA A 304 -5.87 6.56 9.27
C ALA A 304 -6.61 6.12 7.99
N TYR A 305 -7.02 4.86 7.95
CA TYR A 305 -7.68 4.26 6.80
C TYR A 305 -9.14 3.94 7.12
N PRO A 306 -10.10 4.17 6.20
CA PRO A 306 -11.53 4.11 6.50
C PRO A 306 -12.03 2.73 6.94
N TYR A 307 -11.36 1.67 6.56
CA TYR A 307 -11.72 0.29 6.89
C TYR A 307 -11.20 -0.21 8.25
N TYR A 308 -10.38 0.57 8.98
CA TYR A 308 -9.91 0.20 10.31
C TYR A 308 -10.85 0.66 11.43
N GLN A 309 -11.61 1.75 11.24
CA GLN A 309 -12.40 2.36 12.31
C GLN A 309 -13.77 1.71 12.55
N ASP A 310 -14.08 0.63 11.86
CA ASP A 310 -15.32 -0.13 12.07
C ASP A 310 -15.49 -0.63 13.51
N PHE A 311 -14.39 -0.75 14.25
CA PHE A 311 -14.43 -1.09 15.67
C PHE A 311 -15.24 -0.09 16.51
N LEU A 312 -15.36 1.17 16.10
CA LEU A 312 -16.20 2.14 16.78
C LEU A 312 -17.68 1.71 16.77
N SER A 313 -18.10 0.87 15.82
CA SER A 313 -19.44 0.29 15.79
C SER A 313 -19.72 -0.63 16.98
N TYR A 314 -18.68 -1.18 17.61
CA TYR A 314 -18.78 -2.06 18.78
C TYR A 314 -18.69 -1.30 20.11
N VAL A 315 -18.43 0.00 20.08
CA VAL A 315 -18.47 0.89 21.24
C VAL A 315 -19.79 1.66 21.21
N ASP A 316 -20.52 1.68 22.35
CA ASP A 316 -21.75 2.48 22.43
C ASP A 316 -21.43 3.94 22.07
N ARG A 317 -22.17 4.50 21.13
CA ARG A 317 -21.96 5.86 20.61
C ARG A 317 -21.96 6.91 21.72
N SER A 318 -22.73 6.69 22.79
CA SER A 318 -22.73 7.58 23.96
C SER A 318 -21.40 7.59 24.73
N GLN A 319 -20.54 6.61 24.51
CA GLN A 319 -19.22 6.48 25.13
C GLN A 319 -18.08 7.03 24.26
N TRP A 320 -18.34 7.37 22.99
CA TRP A 320 -17.28 7.84 22.09
C TRP A 320 -16.58 9.11 22.59
N SER A 321 -17.34 10.07 23.13
CA SER A 321 -16.75 11.31 23.69
C SER A 321 -15.78 11.03 24.85
N ALA A 322 -16.01 9.96 25.61
CA ALA A 322 -15.13 9.59 26.72
C ALA A 322 -13.72 9.17 26.25
N LEU A 323 -13.58 8.67 25.01
CA LEU A 323 -12.28 8.31 24.43
C LEU A 323 -11.37 9.53 24.25
N ALA A 324 -11.94 10.69 23.91
CA ALA A 324 -11.22 11.97 23.81
C ALA A 324 -11.15 12.75 25.12
N GLY A 325 -11.76 12.24 26.20
CA GLY A 325 -11.79 12.90 27.51
C GLY A 325 -12.64 14.18 27.57
N LYS A 326 -13.46 14.45 26.55
CA LYS A 326 -14.35 15.62 26.47
C LYS A 326 -15.55 15.36 25.55
N GLU A 327 -16.58 16.18 25.67
CA GLU A 327 -17.75 16.12 24.77
C GLU A 327 -17.36 16.43 23.33
N VAL A 328 -17.76 15.57 22.41
CA VAL A 328 -17.56 15.68 20.95
C VAL A 328 -18.90 15.51 20.25
N ASP A 329 -19.18 16.40 19.29
CA ASP A 329 -20.38 16.27 18.45
C ASP A 329 -20.13 15.30 17.28
N PHE A 330 -20.89 14.22 17.26
CA PHE A 330 -20.89 13.21 16.20
C PHE A 330 -22.18 13.23 15.36
N SER A 331 -23.00 14.27 15.47
CA SER A 331 -24.34 14.31 14.86
C SER A 331 -24.29 14.21 13.32
N ASP A 332 -23.22 14.72 12.69
CA ASP A 332 -22.96 14.69 11.25
C ASP A 332 -21.98 13.58 10.80
N CYS A 333 -21.58 12.69 11.72
CA CYS A 333 -20.77 11.51 11.38
C CYS A 333 -21.66 10.43 10.75
N LEU A 334 -22.24 10.77 9.59
CA LEU A 334 -23.10 9.91 8.80
C LEU A 334 -22.66 9.96 7.33
N ALA A 335 -22.75 8.83 6.65
CA ALA A 335 -22.64 8.78 5.20
C ALA A 335 -23.91 9.35 4.53
N ALA A 336 -23.88 9.55 3.23
CA ALA A 336 -24.98 10.16 2.49
C ALA A 336 -26.31 9.39 2.59
N ASP A 337 -26.27 8.10 2.82
CA ASP A 337 -27.44 7.22 3.02
C ASP A 337 -27.91 7.16 4.48
N GLY A 338 -27.25 7.87 5.39
CA GLY A 338 -27.55 7.91 6.81
C GLY A 338 -26.91 6.81 7.64
N THR A 339 -26.06 5.96 7.06
CA THR A 339 -25.26 5.00 7.82
C THR A 339 -24.18 5.70 8.65
N PRO A 340 -23.72 5.13 9.79
CA PRO A 340 -22.63 5.71 10.56
C PRO A 340 -21.36 5.84 9.74
N ASN A 341 -20.71 7.00 9.81
CA ASN A 341 -19.37 7.23 9.26
C ASN A 341 -18.35 7.14 10.41
N SER A 342 -17.84 5.95 10.66
CA SER A 342 -16.86 5.66 11.71
C SER A 342 -15.52 6.35 11.44
N TYR A 343 -15.14 6.52 10.18
CA TYR A 343 -13.92 7.22 9.80
C TYR A 343 -13.96 8.69 10.23
N ARG A 344 -15.00 9.45 9.86
CA ARG A 344 -15.17 10.86 10.31
C ARG A 344 -15.24 10.96 11.84
N ALA A 345 -15.91 10.01 12.48
CA ALA A 345 -16.00 9.98 13.95
C ALA A 345 -14.63 9.80 14.61
N TYR A 346 -13.81 8.89 14.09
CA TYR A 346 -12.43 8.69 14.56
C TYR A 346 -11.57 9.94 14.37
N LEU A 347 -11.62 10.56 13.20
CA LEU A 347 -10.90 11.81 12.93
C LEU A 347 -11.31 12.93 13.89
N ARG A 348 -12.59 13.02 14.25
CA ARG A 348 -13.07 13.98 15.28
C ARG A 348 -12.57 13.65 16.68
N LEU A 349 -12.43 12.39 17.02
CA LEU A 349 -11.79 12.01 18.27
C LEU A 349 -10.34 12.49 18.31
N LEU A 350 -9.58 12.31 17.23
CA LEU A 350 -8.20 12.79 17.12
C LEU A 350 -8.10 14.30 17.25
N THR A 351 -8.87 15.08 16.49
CA THR A 351 -8.84 16.53 16.54
C THR A 351 -9.35 17.08 17.88
N ALA A 352 -10.29 16.38 18.50
CA ALA A 352 -10.77 16.71 19.84
C ALA A 352 -9.70 16.43 20.91
N HIS A 353 -8.92 15.37 20.79
CA HIS A 353 -7.86 15.02 21.75
C HIS A 353 -6.68 15.99 21.67
N HIS A 354 -6.20 16.30 20.47
CA HIS A 354 -5.00 17.08 20.27
C HIS A 354 -5.20 18.59 20.42
N THR A 355 -4.21 19.28 20.95
CA THR A 355 -4.14 20.75 21.05
C THR A 355 -3.35 21.36 19.87
N MET A 356 -2.66 20.53 19.10
CA MET A 356 -1.86 20.85 17.92
C MET A 356 -2.57 20.46 16.64
N PRO A 357 -2.10 20.89 15.44
CA PRO A 357 -2.68 20.47 14.17
C PRO A 357 -2.60 18.94 14.03
N VAL A 358 -3.67 18.32 13.52
CA VAL A 358 -3.70 16.91 13.15
C VAL A 358 -3.58 16.82 11.63
N VAL A 359 -2.57 16.11 11.13
CA VAL A 359 -2.39 15.80 9.71
C VAL A 359 -2.56 14.31 9.51
N ILE A 360 -3.46 13.92 8.61
CA ILE A 360 -3.61 12.52 8.22
C ILE A 360 -2.56 12.23 7.15
N SER A 361 -1.36 11.85 7.62
CA SER A 361 -0.20 11.64 6.76
C SER A 361 -0.32 10.42 5.84
N GLU A 362 -1.27 9.53 6.12
CA GLU A 362 -1.74 8.51 5.18
C GLU A 362 -3.25 8.31 5.30
N PHE A 363 -3.91 8.32 4.15
CA PHE A 363 -5.27 7.81 3.96
C PHE A 363 -5.42 7.29 2.53
N GLY A 364 -6.28 6.30 2.34
CA GLY A 364 -6.48 5.77 1.00
C GLY A 364 -7.30 4.49 0.98
N VAL A 365 -7.64 4.08 -0.23
CA VAL A 365 -8.22 2.78 -0.56
C VAL A 365 -7.51 2.24 -1.79
N SER A 366 -7.38 0.93 -1.90
CA SER A 366 -6.69 0.31 -3.02
C SER A 366 -7.67 -0.25 -4.05
N THR A 367 -7.28 -0.14 -5.31
CA THR A 367 -7.90 -0.88 -6.40
C THR A 367 -7.40 -2.34 -6.39
N GLY A 368 -7.69 -3.09 -7.40
CA GLY A 368 -7.31 -4.49 -7.47
C GLY A 368 -8.48 -5.41 -7.17
N ARG A 369 -8.35 -6.66 -7.59
CA ARG A 369 -9.43 -7.63 -7.57
C ARG A 369 -9.61 -8.26 -6.19
N GLY A 370 -8.52 -8.45 -5.45
CA GLY A 370 -8.55 -8.98 -4.10
C GLY A 370 -9.04 -7.95 -3.09
N MET A 371 -9.45 -8.43 -1.92
CA MET A 371 -9.84 -7.60 -0.78
C MET A 371 -9.15 -8.13 0.47
N ALA A 372 -8.62 -7.24 1.30
CA ALA A 372 -8.02 -7.62 2.58
C ALA A 372 -8.87 -7.23 3.77
N GLN A 373 -9.63 -6.15 3.65
CA GLN A 373 -10.53 -5.68 4.70
C GLN A 373 -11.75 -4.98 4.10
N ARG A 374 -12.91 -5.20 4.72
CA ARG A 374 -14.16 -4.56 4.34
C ARG A 374 -14.46 -3.42 5.29
N ASP A 375 -14.83 -2.27 4.75
CA ASP A 375 -15.50 -1.22 5.50
C ASP A 375 -17.01 -1.55 5.55
N GLN A 376 -17.49 -1.92 6.73
CA GLN A 376 -18.86 -2.35 6.97
C GLN A 376 -19.88 -1.19 6.83
N ASN A 377 -19.43 0.05 6.96
CA ASN A 377 -20.31 1.22 7.06
C ASN A 377 -20.43 1.97 5.74
N THR A 378 -19.30 2.31 5.10
CA THR A 378 -19.29 3.19 3.93
C THR A 378 -18.85 2.52 2.64
N GLY A 379 -18.39 1.26 2.72
CA GLY A 379 -17.93 0.48 1.57
C GLY A 379 -16.57 0.90 1.02
N ARG A 380 -15.80 1.71 1.74
CA ARG A 380 -14.44 2.12 1.38
C ARG A 380 -13.44 1.04 1.79
N ASN A 381 -13.41 -0.05 1.04
CA ASN A 381 -12.69 -1.26 1.39
C ASN A 381 -11.19 -1.16 1.13
N GLN A 382 -10.42 -2.04 1.77
CA GLN A 382 -9.05 -2.33 1.37
C GLN A 382 -9.06 -3.36 0.23
N GLY A 383 -9.18 -2.87 -1.01
CA GLY A 383 -9.26 -3.68 -2.22
C GLY A 383 -10.69 -3.93 -2.71
N HIS A 384 -10.79 -4.57 -3.85
CA HIS A 384 -12.03 -4.82 -4.61
C HIS A 384 -12.81 -3.53 -4.89
N MET A 385 -12.08 -2.49 -5.28
CA MET A 385 -12.64 -1.22 -5.74
C MET A 385 -12.13 -0.91 -7.14
N SER A 386 -13.01 -0.44 -8.01
CA SER A 386 -12.60 0.08 -9.31
C SER A 386 -11.82 1.38 -9.15
N GLU A 387 -11.13 1.81 -10.20
CA GLU A 387 -10.39 3.08 -10.18
C GLU A 387 -11.33 4.28 -9.95
N SER A 388 -12.56 4.24 -10.46
CA SER A 388 -13.56 5.28 -10.22
C SER A 388 -14.04 5.28 -8.77
N GLU A 389 -14.37 4.11 -8.22
CA GLU A 389 -14.74 3.95 -6.80
C GLU A 389 -13.59 4.39 -5.87
N GLN A 390 -12.33 4.10 -6.23
CA GLN A 390 -11.16 4.62 -5.51
C GLN A 390 -11.17 6.15 -5.50
N GLY A 391 -11.38 6.79 -6.66
CA GLY A 391 -11.40 8.25 -6.75
C GLY A 391 -12.50 8.90 -5.91
N GLU A 392 -13.71 8.36 -5.97
CA GLU A 392 -14.84 8.82 -5.16
C GLU A 392 -14.58 8.62 -3.64
N ALA A 393 -14.01 7.48 -3.26
CA ALA A 393 -13.65 7.21 -1.87
C ALA A 393 -12.55 8.14 -1.36
N LEU A 394 -11.53 8.45 -2.18
CA LEU A 394 -10.45 9.39 -1.81
C LEU A 394 -11.00 10.80 -1.59
N VAL A 395 -11.90 11.28 -2.44
CA VAL A 395 -12.59 12.57 -2.26
C VAL A 395 -13.36 12.56 -0.95
N ALA A 396 -14.19 11.55 -0.73
CA ALA A 396 -14.99 11.43 0.48
C ALA A 396 -14.14 11.32 1.76
N CYS A 397 -13.01 10.61 1.73
CA CYS A 397 -12.06 10.58 2.85
C CYS A 397 -11.43 11.94 3.11
N TYR A 398 -11.06 12.68 2.05
CA TYR A 398 -10.48 14.01 2.22
C TYR A 398 -11.52 15.01 2.76
N GLU A 399 -12.77 14.92 2.34
CA GLU A 399 -13.87 15.69 2.94
C GLU A 399 -14.06 15.37 4.42
N ASP A 400 -14.03 14.09 4.80
CA ASP A 400 -14.10 13.68 6.20
C ASP A 400 -12.93 14.25 7.03
N ILE A 401 -11.72 14.28 6.46
CA ILE A 401 -10.53 14.87 7.08
C ILE A 401 -10.73 16.36 7.33
N MET A 402 -11.22 17.10 6.34
CA MET A 402 -11.46 18.55 6.46
C MET A 402 -12.62 18.86 7.41
N ASP A 403 -13.73 18.14 7.30
CA ASP A 403 -14.91 18.31 8.16
C ASP A 403 -14.63 17.96 9.63
N ALA A 404 -13.69 17.02 9.88
CA ALA A 404 -13.24 16.72 11.23
C ALA A 404 -12.33 17.81 11.84
N GLY A 405 -11.88 18.80 11.05
CA GLY A 405 -11.01 19.89 11.50
C GLY A 405 -9.51 19.54 11.49
N CYS A 406 -9.11 18.53 10.71
CA CYS A 406 -7.69 18.23 10.48
C CYS A 406 -7.03 19.31 9.62
N ALA A 407 -5.72 19.45 9.71
CA ALA A 407 -4.92 20.37 8.90
C ALA A 407 -4.63 19.85 7.48
N GLY A 408 -5.36 18.85 7.04
CA GLY A 408 -5.27 18.19 5.75
C GLY A 408 -4.73 16.78 5.83
N GLY A 409 -4.42 16.20 4.67
CA GLY A 409 -3.92 14.83 4.59
C GLY A 409 -3.14 14.54 3.32
N ALA A 410 -2.48 13.38 3.30
CA ALA A 410 -1.72 12.88 2.18
C ALA A 410 -2.25 11.51 1.70
N VAL A 411 -2.66 11.47 0.43
CA VAL A 411 -3.17 10.24 -0.20
C VAL A 411 -2.06 9.19 -0.25
N PHE A 412 -2.34 8.01 0.20
CA PHE A 412 -1.54 6.83 -0.04
C PHE A 412 -2.11 6.08 -1.25
N SER A 413 -1.45 6.10 -2.45
CA SER A 413 -0.13 6.65 -2.73
C SER A 413 -0.05 7.23 -4.16
N TRP A 414 1.12 7.73 -4.58
CA TRP A 414 1.29 8.25 -5.94
C TRP A 414 1.25 7.12 -6.98
N GLN A 415 2.11 6.10 -6.81
CA GLN A 415 2.24 5.01 -7.77
C GLN A 415 1.89 3.65 -7.17
N ASP A 416 1.48 2.73 -8.03
CA ASP A 416 1.37 1.30 -7.69
C ASP A 416 2.75 0.71 -7.37
N GLU A 417 2.80 -0.25 -6.44
CA GLU A 417 4.06 -0.81 -5.96
C GLU A 417 4.05 -2.34 -5.99
N TRP A 418 4.53 -2.95 -7.07
CA TRP A 418 4.44 -4.40 -7.29
C TRP A 418 5.19 -5.25 -6.26
N PHE A 419 6.17 -4.69 -5.55
CA PHE A 419 6.89 -5.40 -4.48
C PHE A 419 6.06 -5.65 -3.23
N LYS A 420 4.94 -4.94 -3.05
CA LYS A 420 4.09 -5.05 -1.86
C LYS A 420 3.36 -6.38 -1.76
N ARG A 421 2.97 -6.71 -0.55
CA ARG A 421 2.31 -7.96 -0.16
C ARG A 421 1.15 -7.65 0.76
N THR A 422 0.11 -8.48 0.70
CA THR A 422 -1.03 -8.40 1.62
C THR A 422 -1.05 -9.62 2.52
N TRP A 423 -1.41 -9.44 3.79
CA TRP A 423 -1.38 -10.50 4.81
C TRP A 423 -2.17 -11.76 4.39
N ASN A 424 -3.27 -11.61 3.65
CA ASN A 424 -4.15 -12.72 3.27
C ASN A 424 -3.80 -13.36 1.91
N THR A 425 -2.81 -12.86 1.18
CA THR A 425 -2.33 -13.43 -0.09
C THR A 425 -0.86 -13.86 -0.03
N MET A 426 -0.07 -13.31 0.89
CA MET A 426 1.37 -13.52 0.95
C MET A 426 1.80 -14.99 1.11
N HIS A 427 0.97 -15.83 1.71
CA HIS A 427 1.23 -17.27 1.85
C HIS A 427 1.12 -18.03 0.51
N ALA A 428 0.46 -17.45 -0.48
CA ALA A 428 0.20 -18.03 -1.78
C ALA A 428 1.19 -17.58 -2.87
N ILE A 429 2.21 -16.79 -2.53
CA ILE A 429 3.20 -16.26 -3.48
C ILE A 429 4.63 -16.55 -3.06
N ASP A 430 5.55 -16.59 -4.03
CA ASP A 430 6.99 -16.54 -3.75
C ASP A 430 7.37 -15.10 -3.39
N MET A 431 7.43 -14.81 -2.09
CA MET A 431 7.71 -13.47 -1.56
C MET A 431 9.08 -12.92 -1.95
N SER A 432 9.96 -13.72 -2.52
CA SER A 432 11.24 -13.26 -3.07
C SER A 432 11.12 -12.78 -4.52
N ARG A 433 9.92 -12.86 -5.12
CA ARG A 433 9.69 -12.63 -6.55
C ARG A 433 8.53 -11.68 -6.88
N ASN A 434 7.76 -11.25 -5.90
CA ASN A 434 6.57 -10.44 -6.15
C ASN A 434 6.86 -9.08 -6.81
N ALA A 435 8.07 -8.53 -6.74
CA ALA A 435 8.45 -7.32 -7.48
C ALA A 435 8.47 -7.50 -9.02
N TYR A 436 8.54 -8.74 -9.51
CA TYR A 436 8.70 -9.05 -10.93
C TYR A 436 7.41 -9.37 -11.70
N TRP A 437 6.26 -9.24 -11.05
CA TRP A 437 4.94 -9.42 -11.67
C TRP A 437 3.87 -8.67 -10.88
N SER A 438 2.76 -8.39 -11.51
CA SER A 438 1.67 -7.60 -10.95
C SER A 438 0.59 -8.54 -10.43
N ASP A 439 0.51 -8.74 -9.11
CA ASP A 439 -0.47 -9.62 -8.48
C ASP A 439 -1.80 -8.91 -8.22
N TYR A 440 -2.75 -9.05 -9.12
CA TYR A 440 -4.03 -8.35 -9.04
C TYR A 440 -4.95 -8.85 -7.90
N GLN A 441 -4.59 -9.95 -7.23
CA GLN A 441 -5.23 -10.41 -5.99
C GLN A 441 -4.65 -9.73 -4.74
N THR A 442 -3.43 -9.19 -4.83
CA THR A 442 -2.74 -8.51 -3.72
C THR A 442 -3.02 -7.01 -3.78
N ASN A 443 -4.06 -6.58 -3.07
CA ASN A 443 -4.54 -5.19 -3.09
C ASN A 443 -3.48 -4.15 -2.68
N GLU A 444 -2.53 -4.49 -1.80
CA GLU A 444 -1.44 -3.57 -1.39
C GLU A 444 -0.60 -3.05 -2.56
N GLN A 445 -0.56 -3.74 -3.69
CA GLN A 445 0.14 -3.29 -4.88
C GLN A 445 -0.55 -2.11 -5.60
N TYR A 446 -1.83 -1.79 -5.27
CA TYR A 446 -2.70 -0.96 -6.12
C TYR A 446 -3.29 0.27 -5.43
N PHE A 447 -2.59 0.83 -4.47
CA PHE A 447 -2.98 2.10 -3.84
C PHE A 447 -2.69 3.32 -4.73
N GLY A 448 -1.84 3.19 -5.73
CA GLY A 448 -1.39 4.30 -6.57
C GLY A 448 -2.52 5.01 -7.32
N LEU A 449 -2.31 6.30 -7.58
CA LEU A 449 -3.04 7.10 -8.57
C LEU A 449 -2.46 6.91 -9.97
N LEU A 450 -1.21 6.46 -10.05
CA LEU A 450 -0.47 6.05 -11.24
C LEU A 450 -0.36 4.53 -11.26
N SER A 451 -0.90 3.89 -12.30
CA SER A 451 -0.75 2.46 -12.56
C SER A 451 0.48 2.19 -13.42
N PHE A 452 1.11 1.05 -13.18
CA PHE A 452 2.03 0.44 -14.12
C PHE A 452 1.32 -0.73 -14.79
N ASP A 453 0.80 -0.51 -15.98
CA ASP A 453 0.13 -1.56 -16.74
C ASP A 453 1.17 -2.43 -17.48
N PRO A 454 0.96 -3.76 -17.63
CA PRO A 454 1.87 -4.62 -18.37
C PRO A 454 2.08 -4.20 -19.83
N GLY A 455 3.26 -4.53 -20.39
CA GLY A 455 3.64 -4.13 -21.74
C GLY A 455 4.30 -2.77 -21.82
N LYS A 456 5.03 -2.50 -22.90
CA LYS A 456 5.83 -1.26 -23.03
C LYS A 456 4.98 -0.02 -23.32
N GLU A 457 3.97 -0.15 -24.16
CA GLU A 457 3.13 0.95 -24.63
C GLU A 457 1.64 0.65 -24.43
N GLN A 458 1.28 -0.62 -24.52
CA GLN A 458 -0.09 -1.11 -24.35
C GLN A 458 -0.06 -2.56 -23.85
N SER A 459 -1.13 -3.00 -23.24
CA SER A 459 -1.35 -4.40 -22.85
C SER A 459 -1.52 -5.29 -24.09
N VAL A 460 -1.24 -6.59 -23.94
CA VAL A 460 -1.34 -7.56 -25.04
C VAL A 460 -2.78 -7.83 -25.45
N CYS A 461 -3.73 -7.51 -24.57
CA CYS A 461 -5.16 -7.68 -24.79
C CYS A 461 -5.94 -6.79 -23.82
N TYR A 462 -7.07 -6.27 -24.28
CA TYR A 462 -8.10 -5.67 -23.44
C TYR A 462 -9.36 -6.53 -23.50
N VAL A 463 -10.06 -6.65 -22.41
CA VAL A 463 -11.33 -7.36 -22.32
C VAL A 463 -12.44 -6.33 -22.51
N ASP A 464 -12.83 -6.09 -23.77
CA ASP A 464 -13.75 -4.99 -24.13
C ASP A 464 -14.76 -5.37 -25.22
N GLY A 465 -14.61 -6.59 -25.78
CA GLY A 465 -15.47 -7.11 -26.85
C GLY A 465 -14.95 -6.84 -28.26
N ASP A 466 -13.82 -6.16 -28.41
CA ASP A 466 -13.11 -6.04 -29.68
C ASP A 466 -12.08 -7.18 -29.81
N VAL A 467 -12.42 -8.18 -30.59
CA VAL A 467 -11.57 -9.36 -30.77
C VAL A 467 -10.48 -9.17 -31.85
N SER A 468 -10.27 -7.95 -32.35
CA SER A 468 -9.28 -7.66 -33.40
C SER A 468 -7.83 -7.87 -32.97
N GLU A 469 -7.57 -7.87 -31.69
CA GLU A 469 -6.23 -8.19 -31.12
C GLU A 469 -5.90 -9.69 -31.22
N TRP A 470 -6.89 -10.56 -31.40
CA TRP A 470 -6.72 -11.99 -31.48
C TRP A 470 -6.45 -12.47 -32.88
N SER A 471 -5.64 -13.52 -33.00
CA SER A 471 -5.27 -14.14 -34.27
C SER A 471 -5.39 -15.66 -34.19
N ASP A 472 -5.38 -16.32 -35.34
CA ASP A 472 -5.38 -17.79 -35.41
C ASP A 472 -4.18 -18.44 -34.70
N ALA A 473 -3.06 -17.68 -34.59
CA ALA A 473 -1.86 -18.16 -33.88
C ALA A 473 -2.07 -18.29 -32.35
N ASP A 474 -3.07 -17.59 -31.79
CA ASP A 474 -3.41 -17.64 -30.37
C ASP A 474 -4.34 -18.82 -30.04
N THR A 475 -4.85 -19.52 -31.05
CA THR A 475 -5.81 -20.63 -30.86
C THR A 475 -5.14 -21.85 -30.24
N VAL A 476 -5.68 -22.28 -29.10
CA VAL A 476 -5.21 -23.44 -28.33
C VAL A 476 -5.92 -24.74 -28.76
N ILE A 477 -7.24 -24.64 -29.00
CA ILE A 477 -8.05 -25.77 -29.43
C ILE A 477 -9.24 -25.25 -30.24
N SER A 478 -9.60 -26.06 -31.28
CA SER A 478 -10.81 -25.88 -32.09
C SER A 478 -11.61 -27.17 -32.13
N TYR A 479 -12.93 -27.07 -32.25
CA TYR A 479 -13.86 -28.17 -32.25
C TYR A 479 -14.60 -28.26 -33.60
N GLU A 480 -15.22 -29.43 -33.88
CA GLU A 480 -15.91 -29.67 -35.14
C GLU A 480 -17.12 -28.76 -35.36
N ASP A 481 -17.74 -28.26 -34.29
CA ASP A 481 -18.85 -27.32 -34.34
C ASP A 481 -18.44 -25.87 -34.63
N GLY A 482 -17.15 -25.62 -34.84
CA GLY A 482 -16.56 -24.31 -35.09
C GLY A 482 -16.20 -23.54 -33.82
N SER A 483 -16.49 -24.05 -32.64
CA SER A 483 -16.08 -23.39 -31.40
C SER A 483 -14.57 -23.52 -31.18
N SER A 484 -14.00 -22.57 -30.46
CA SER A 484 -12.55 -22.51 -30.16
C SER A 484 -12.23 -21.77 -28.88
N VAL A 485 -11.04 -22.06 -28.36
CA VAL A 485 -10.44 -21.31 -27.24
C VAL A 485 -9.08 -20.82 -27.67
N SER A 486 -8.83 -19.51 -27.51
CA SER A 486 -7.56 -18.84 -27.71
C SER A 486 -7.03 -18.28 -26.40
N MET A 487 -5.70 -18.15 -26.27
CA MET A 487 -5.07 -17.67 -25.05
C MET A 487 -3.90 -16.71 -25.32
N LYS A 488 -3.72 -15.77 -24.42
CA LYS A 488 -2.56 -14.87 -24.28
C LYS A 488 -2.22 -14.69 -22.81
N TYR A 489 -1.10 -14.07 -22.50
CA TYR A 489 -0.74 -13.66 -21.14
C TYR A 489 0.27 -12.52 -21.14
N ASP A 490 0.34 -11.84 -20.00
CA ASP A 490 1.33 -10.83 -19.66
C ASP A 490 1.77 -10.95 -18.18
N GLU A 491 2.41 -9.92 -17.64
CA GLU A 491 2.91 -9.89 -16.27
C GLU A 491 1.80 -9.83 -15.20
N ARG A 492 0.53 -9.69 -15.60
CA ARG A 492 -0.62 -9.55 -14.67
C ARG A 492 -1.68 -10.62 -14.86
N PHE A 493 -2.01 -11.00 -16.11
CA PHE A 493 -3.15 -11.84 -16.43
C PHE A 493 -2.84 -12.93 -17.42
N LEU A 494 -3.65 -13.99 -17.34
CA LEU A 494 -3.96 -14.90 -18.44
C LEU A 494 -5.26 -14.43 -19.10
N TYR A 495 -5.24 -14.29 -20.42
CA TYR A 495 -6.37 -13.88 -21.23
C TYR A 495 -6.91 -15.06 -22.03
N PHE A 496 -8.22 -15.12 -22.18
CA PHE A 496 -8.93 -16.15 -22.94
C PHE A 496 -9.92 -15.47 -23.88
N ARG A 497 -9.97 -15.97 -25.12
CA ARG A 497 -11.07 -15.74 -26.02
C ARG A 497 -11.77 -17.06 -26.28
N ILE A 498 -13.08 -17.09 -26.08
CA ILE A 498 -13.94 -18.23 -26.37
C ILE A 498 -14.82 -17.82 -27.52
N HIS A 499 -14.66 -18.49 -28.66
CA HIS A 499 -15.56 -18.35 -29.81
C HIS A 499 -16.52 -19.52 -29.86
N LYS A 500 -17.83 -19.26 -30.01
CA LYS A 500 -18.84 -20.31 -30.16
C LYS A 500 -19.91 -19.85 -31.13
N PRO A 501 -20.00 -20.49 -32.34
CA PRO A 501 -21.06 -20.20 -33.30
C PRO A 501 -22.44 -20.34 -32.69
N GLY A 502 -23.28 -19.31 -32.87
CA GLY A 502 -24.65 -19.29 -32.38
C GLY A 502 -24.76 -19.05 -30.85
N LEU A 503 -23.69 -18.62 -30.19
CA LEU A 503 -23.68 -18.32 -28.75
C LEU A 503 -24.84 -17.39 -28.39
N ARG A 504 -25.58 -17.78 -27.35
CA ARG A 504 -26.58 -16.93 -26.68
C ARG A 504 -26.21 -16.87 -25.21
N PHE A 505 -25.31 -15.93 -24.88
CA PHE A 505 -24.80 -15.78 -23.52
C PHE A 505 -25.96 -15.61 -22.52
N GLY A 506 -25.90 -16.36 -21.42
CA GLY A 506 -26.94 -16.40 -20.39
C GLY A 506 -28.10 -17.39 -20.68
N GLN A 507 -28.15 -18.03 -21.87
CA GLN A 507 -29.14 -19.07 -22.16
C GLN A 507 -28.54 -20.47 -22.05
N GLU A 508 -27.24 -20.62 -22.20
CA GLU A 508 -26.47 -21.81 -21.94
C GLU A 508 -25.33 -21.56 -20.96
N THR A 509 -24.91 -22.61 -20.27
CA THR A 509 -23.75 -22.54 -19.37
C THR A 509 -22.56 -23.17 -20.04
N LEU A 510 -21.52 -22.37 -20.30
CA LEU A 510 -20.24 -22.87 -20.80
C LEU A 510 -19.34 -23.23 -19.63
N VAL A 511 -18.54 -24.26 -19.77
CA VAL A 511 -17.59 -24.75 -18.80
C VAL A 511 -16.24 -24.96 -19.48
N LEU A 512 -15.20 -24.28 -18.94
CA LEU A 512 -13.83 -24.50 -19.38
C LEU A 512 -13.08 -25.24 -18.27
N PRO A 513 -12.79 -26.54 -18.42
CA PRO A 513 -11.84 -27.23 -17.56
C PRO A 513 -10.42 -26.71 -17.84
N ILE A 514 -9.67 -26.42 -16.76
CA ILE A 514 -8.27 -25.96 -16.82
C ILE A 514 -7.43 -26.90 -15.97
N ASP A 515 -6.41 -27.52 -16.59
CA ASP A 515 -5.40 -28.36 -15.95
C ASP A 515 -4.10 -27.56 -15.90
N THR A 516 -3.66 -27.21 -14.71
CA THR A 516 -2.46 -26.40 -14.45
C THR A 516 -1.30 -27.23 -13.90
N THR A 517 -1.59 -28.38 -13.28
CA THR A 517 -0.57 -29.28 -12.70
C THR A 517 -0.94 -30.76 -12.89
N GLN A 518 0.07 -31.63 -12.90
CA GLN A 518 -0.14 -33.07 -12.92
C GLN A 518 -0.23 -33.68 -11.52
N LYS A 519 -0.17 -32.86 -10.48
CA LYS A 519 -0.13 -33.28 -9.07
C LYS A 519 -1.53 -33.48 -8.48
N THR A 520 -2.49 -32.71 -8.95
CA THR A 520 -3.88 -32.69 -8.50
C THR A 520 -4.84 -32.78 -9.69
N GLY A 521 -6.09 -32.50 -9.47
CA GLY A 521 -7.11 -32.43 -10.50
C GLY A 521 -7.91 -33.74 -10.69
N THR A 522 -9.03 -33.61 -11.38
CA THR A 522 -9.95 -34.74 -11.67
C THR A 522 -10.47 -34.70 -13.09
N THR A 523 -10.80 -35.85 -13.63
CA THR A 523 -11.40 -36.01 -14.98
C THR A 523 -12.93 -35.95 -14.97
N TYR A 524 -13.54 -35.71 -13.82
CA TYR A 524 -14.98 -35.65 -13.67
C TYR A 524 -15.38 -34.60 -12.62
N SER A 525 -16.40 -33.83 -12.91
CA SER A 525 -17.03 -32.90 -11.96
C SER A 525 -18.42 -33.40 -11.58
N GLU A 526 -18.66 -33.68 -10.30
CA GLU A 526 -19.98 -34.11 -9.82
C GLU A 526 -21.02 -32.99 -9.93
N GLY A 527 -20.62 -31.73 -9.69
CA GLY A 527 -21.53 -30.58 -9.73
C GLY A 527 -22.02 -30.22 -11.15
N SER A 528 -21.18 -30.44 -12.16
CA SER A 528 -21.55 -30.19 -13.57
C SER A 528 -21.96 -31.46 -14.33
N GLY A 529 -21.60 -32.64 -13.85
CA GLY A 529 -21.79 -33.93 -14.54
C GLY A 529 -20.84 -34.13 -15.73
N LEU A 530 -19.88 -33.25 -15.95
CA LEU A 530 -19.00 -33.25 -17.12
C LEU A 530 -17.75 -34.11 -16.91
N ARG A 531 -17.25 -34.67 -18.03
CA ARG A 531 -16.01 -35.43 -18.08
C ARG A 531 -14.97 -34.71 -18.93
N PHE A 532 -13.72 -34.70 -18.46
CA PHE A 532 -12.61 -33.96 -19.09
C PHE A 532 -11.57 -34.92 -19.70
N GLY A 533 -10.91 -34.47 -20.75
CA GLY A 533 -9.83 -35.19 -21.41
C GLY A 533 -8.58 -35.34 -20.55
N ARG A 534 -8.41 -34.45 -19.57
CA ARG A 534 -7.33 -34.44 -18.60
C ARG A 534 -7.88 -34.12 -17.20
N ALA A 535 -7.06 -34.35 -16.19
CA ALA A 535 -7.42 -33.97 -14.81
C ALA A 535 -7.40 -32.46 -14.67
N ALA A 536 -8.57 -31.84 -14.51
CA ALA A 536 -8.70 -30.39 -14.33
C ALA A 536 -8.58 -30.03 -12.87
N ASP A 537 -7.82 -28.95 -12.60
CA ASP A 537 -7.67 -28.32 -11.28
C ASP A 537 -8.72 -27.23 -11.07
N PHE A 538 -9.12 -26.56 -12.15
CA PHE A 538 -10.09 -25.46 -12.12
C PHE A 538 -11.20 -25.66 -13.15
N LEU A 539 -12.38 -25.09 -12.84
CA LEU A 539 -13.49 -24.97 -13.78
C LEU A 539 -13.91 -23.49 -13.87
N LEU A 540 -13.72 -22.91 -15.04
CA LEU A 540 -14.32 -21.63 -15.37
C LEU A 540 -15.75 -21.87 -15.85
N VAL A 541 -16.73 -21.37 -15.12
CA VAL A 541 -18.16 -21.53 -15.39
C VAL A 541 -18.73 -20.20 -15.83
N LEU A 542 -19.15 -20.10 -17.09
CA LEU A 542 -19.75 -18.92 -17.69
C LEU A 542 -21.26 -19.15 -17.87
N ARG A 543 -22.06 -18.54 -17.01
CA ARG A 543 -23.52 -18.76 -16.93
C ARG A 543 -24.32 -17.51 -17.26
N GLY A 544 -23.82 -16.36 -16.89
CA GLY A 544 -24.50 -15.07 -17.06
C GLY A 544 -23.62 -13.94 -16.52
N ARG A 545 -24.10 -12.71 -16.57
CA ARG A 545 -23.32 -11.54 -16.15
C ARG A 545 -23.01 -11.51 -14.65
N GLU A 546 -23.93 -12.02 -13.84
CA GLU A 546 -23.88 -11.96 -12.37
C GLU A 546 -23.43 -13.27 -11.73
N ASP A 547 -23.32 -14.37 -12.50
CA ASP A 547 -23.18 -15.72 -11.94
C ASP A 547 -22.07 -16.54 -12.59
N SER A 548 -21.16 -15.86 -13.30
CA SER A 548 -19.97 -16.50 -13.88
C SER A 548 -18.83 -16.51 -12.85
N ARG A 549 -18.10 -17.62 -12.76
CA ARG A 549 -17.05 -17.79 -11.75
C ARG A 549 -16.00 -18.84 -12.11
N LEU A 550 -14.86 -18.70 -11.48
CA LEU A 550 -13.84 -19.73 -11.42
C LEU A 550 -14.05 -20.57 -10.17
N LEU A 551 -14.06 -21.88 -10.34
CA LEU A 551 -14.08 -22.89 -9.27
C LEU A 551 -12.74 -23.61 -9.23
N VAL A 552 -12.36 -24.11 -8.07
CA VAL A 552 -11.14 -24.89 -7.85
C VAL A 552 -11.50 -26.28 -7.30
N GLN A 553 -10.76 -27.31 -7.70
CA GLN A 553 -10.87 -28.62 -7.05
C GLN A 553 -10.59 -28.48 -5.55
N ASP A 554 -11.42 -29.09 -4.71
CA ASP A 554 -11.36 -28.93 -3.25
C ASP A 554 -9.98 -29.27 -2.65
N ARG A 555 -9.24 -30.23 -3.22
CA ARG A 555 -7.88 -30.53 -2.81
C ARG A 555 -6.87 -29.43 -3.19
N TYR A 556 -7.11 -28.71 -4.26
CA TYR A 556 -6.18 -27.69 -4.79
C TYR A 556 -6.56 -26.25 -4.42
N ASN A 557 -7.49 -26.10 -3.48
CA ASN A 557 -7.88 -24.78 -2.95
C ASN A 557 -6.86 -24.27 -1.94
N ALA A 558 -5.89 -23.50 -2.42
CA ALA A 558 -4.78 -22.98 -1.66
C ALA A 558 -5.21 -22.12 -0.47
N LEU A 559 -6.16 -21.22 -0.68
CA LEU A 559 -6.66 -20.33 0.38
C LEU A 559 -7.40 -21.12 1.45
N ASN A 560 -8.23 -22.08 1.06
CA ASN A 560 -8.94 -22.92 2.01
C ASN A 560 -7.99 -23.82 2.81
N ALA A 561 -6.95 -24.38 2.20
CA ALA A 561 -5.96 -25.18 2.89
C ALA A 561 -5.31 -24.45 4.07
N ASN A 562 -4.99 -23.16 3.90
CA ASN A 562 -4.37 -22.35 4.95
C ASN A 562 -5.34 -21.93 6.07
N TYR A 563 -6.59 -21.66 5.73
CA TYR A 563 -7.52 -21.01 6.66
C TYR A 563 -8.72 -21.86 7.08
N SER A 564 -8.85 -23.10 6.57
CA SER A 564 -10.01 -23.95 6.85
C SER A 564 -10.28 -24.14 8.34
N GLN A 565 -9.26 -24.34 9.16
CA GLN A 565 -9.39 -24.48 10.60
C GLN A 565 -10.10 -23.27 11.22
N ASN A 566 -9.79 -22.08 10.75
CA ASN A 566 -10.36 -20.83 11.27
C ASN A 566 -11.76 -20.55 10.71
N VAL A 567 -12.04 -20.95 9.48
CA VAL A 567 -13.29 -20.65 8.77
C VAL A 567 -14.35 -21.71 9.04
N THR A 568 -13.96 -23.00 8.94
CA THR A 568 -14.90 -24.13 9.00
C THR A 568 -14.72 -25.00 10.25
N GLY A 569 -13.66 -24.79 11.01
CA GLY A 569 -13.28 -25.64 12.15
C GLY A 569 -12.68 -26.99 11.74
N LYS A 570 -12.42 -27.21 10.44
CA LYS A 570 -11.85 -28.45 9.92
C LYS A 570 -10.35 -28.33 9.71
N ASP A 571 -9.61 -29.29 10.22
CA ASP A 571 -8.18 -29.46 9.91
C ASP A 571 -8.03 -30.29 8.65
N LEU A 572 -7.89 -29.64 7.50
CA LEU A 572 -7.73 -30.31 6.20
C LEU A 572 -6.37 -31.00 6.06
N TYR A 573 -5.37 -30.68 6.87
CA TYR A 573 -4.10 -31.42 6.87
C TYR A 573 -4.22 -32.76 7.58
N ALA A 574 -5.10 -32.86 8.58
CA ALA A 574 -5.39 -34.13 9.25
C ALA A 574 -6.31 -35.04 8.42
N ASP A 575 -7.23 -34.44 7.65
CA ASP A 575 -8.19 -35.18 6.79
C ASP A 575 -8.30 -34.47 5.42
N PRO A 576 -7.27 -34.62 4.56
CA PRO A 576 -7.23 -33.92 3.29
C PRO A 576 -8.24 -34.49 2.27
N PRO A 577 -8.75 -33.63 1.36
CA PRO A 577 -9.55 -34.11 0.25
C PRO A 577 -8.79 -35.13 -0.61
N GLU A 578 -9.51 -36.08 -1.28
CA GLU A 578 -8.89 -37.03 -2.17
C GLU A 578 -8.21 -36.37 -3.37
N LYS A 579 -7.10 -36.96 -3.88
CA LYS A 579 -6.31 -36.37 -4.99
C LYS A 579 -7.13 -36.17 -6.28
N ASP A 580 -8.06 -37.02 -6.53
CA ASP A 580 -8.95 -37.02 -7.71
C ASP A 580 -10.40 -36.66 -7.35
N SER A 581 -10.59 -35.97 -6.22
CA SER A 581 -11.91 -35.55 -5.76
C SER A 581 -12.70 -34.88 -6.89
N PRO A 582 -13.95 -35.32 -7.15
CA PRO A 582 -14.77 -34.76 -8.23
C PRO A 582 -15.45 -33.45 -7.86
N ARG A 583 -15.16 -32.91 -6.68
CA ARG A 583 -15.76 -31.67 -6.14
C ARG A 583 -14.95 -30.48 -6.54
N PHE A 584 -15.66 -29.45 -7.00
CA PHE A 584 -15.15 -28.13 -7.25
C PHE A 584 -15.90 -27.15 -6.36
N GLU A 585 -15.19 -26.25 -5.73
CA GLU A 585 -15.73 -25.28 -4.79
C GLU A 585 -15.37 -23.85 -5.19
N THR A 586 -16.07 -22.88 -4.59
CA THR A 586 -15.80 -21.46 -4.77
C THR A 586 -14.48 -21.07 -4.12
N ILE A 587 -13.79 -20.08 -4.72
CA ILE A 587 -12.52 -19.58 -4.24
C ILE A 587 -12.80 -18.35 -3.37
N HIS A 588 -12.38 -18.41 -2.11
CA HIS A 588 -12.59 -17.33 -1.14
C HIS A 588 -11.27 -16.80 -0.58
N MET A 589 -11.16 -15.49 -0.48
CA MET A 589 -10.15 -14.82 0.35
C MET A 589 -10.67 -14.65 1.77
N ILE A 590 -9.75 -14.73 2.74
CA ILE A 590 -10.06 -14.47 4.14
C ILE A 590 -9.98 -12.96 4.39
N LEU A 591 -10.98 -12.40 5.06
CA LEU A 591 -10.99 -11.03 5.55
C LEU A 591 -10.80 -10.96 7.05
N GLN A 592 -11.16 -12.03 7.76
CA GLN A 592 -11.03 -12.14 9.20
C GLN A 592 -10.89 -13.61 9.60
N THR A 593 -9.87 -13.94 10.38
CA THR A 593 -9.52 -15.33 10.73
C THR A 593 -10.09 -15.81 12.07
N SER A 594 -10.41 -14.89 12.99
CA SER A 594 -10.78 -15.28 14.36
C SER A 594 -12.20 -14.92 14.71
N THR A 595 -12.84 -15.80 15.47
CA THR A 595 -14.09 -15.49 16.14
C THR A 595 -13.85 -14.44 17.22
N ARG A 596 -14.66 -13.40 17.25
CA ARG A 596 -14.63 -12.31 18.25
C ARG A 596 -15.84 -12.40 19.16
N VAL A 597 -15.62 -12.17 20.44
CA VAL A 597 -16.70 -12.13 21.44
C VAL A 597 -16.84 -10.68 21.90
N PHE A 598 -18.03 -10.12 21.73
CA PHE A 598 -18.37 -8.77 22.15
C PHE A 598 -19.10 -8.77 23.51
N ARG A 599 -19.36 -7.56 24.05
CA ARG A 599 -19.94 -7.33 25.38
C ARG A 599 -21.26 -8.09 25.63
N ASP A 600 -22.04 -8.33 24.60
CA ASP A 600 -23.33 -9.04 24.66
C ASP A 600 -23.20 -10.55 24.33
N GLU A 601 -21.98 -11.09 24.38
CA GLU A 601 -21.64 -12.46 23.98
C GLU A 601 -21.89 -12.77 22.50
N GLN A 602 -22.16 -11.77 21.69
CA GLN A 602 -22.21 -11.96 20.25
C GLN A 602 -20.82 -12.36 19.72
N GLN A 603 -20.81 -13.32 18.83
CA GLN A 603 -19.60 -13.78 18.17
C GLN A 603 -19.61 -13.34 16.71
N ALA A 604 -18.61 -12.57 16.30
CA ALA A 604 -18.31 -12.39 14.89
C ALA A 604 -17.43 -13.56 14.45
N GLY A 605 -17.92 -14.37 13.51
CA GLY A 605 -17.18 -15.48 12.92
C GLY A 605 -16.09 -15.00 11.96
N ALA A 606 -15.38 -15.97 11.37
CA ALA A 606 -14.49 -15.67 10.26
C ALA A 606 -15.28 -15.05 9.10
N GLU A 607 -14.69 -14.05 8.45
CA GLU A 607 -15.28 -13.38 7.29
C GLU A 607 -14.48 -13.75 6.03
N THR A 608 -15.19 -13.98 4.92
CA THR A 608 -14.59 -14.32 3.63
C THR A 608 -15.19 -13.50 2.50
N PHE A 609 -14.44 -13.38 1.42
CA PHE A 609 -14.84 -12.74 0.16
C PHE A 609 -14.66 -13.73 -0.98
N GLU A 610 -15.72 -13.98 -1.79
CA GLU A 610 -15.63 -14.85 -2.96
C GLU A 610 -14.83 -14.17 -4.07
N THR A 611 -13.54 -14.49 -4.15
CA THR A 611 -12.66 -13.96 -5.18
C THR A 611 -12.75 -14.71 -6.52
N GLY A 612 -13.40 -15.87 -6.56
CA GLY A 612 -13.66 -16.62 -7.77
C GLY A 612 -14.81 -16.08 -8.62
N LEU A 613 -15.69 -15.22 -8.06
CA LEU A 613 -16.80 -14.60 -8.81
C LEU A 613 -16.24 -13.59 -9.82
N LEU A 614 -16.74 -13.67 -11.07
CA LEU A 614 -16.26 -12.84 -12.17
C LEU A 614 -17.18 -11.65 -12.42
N ARG A 615 -16.59 -10.48 -12.62
CA ARG A 615 -17.30 -9.23 -12.91
C ARG A 615 -17.40 -9.01 -14.42
N TYR A 616 -18.64 -8.84 -14.92
CA TYR A 616 -18.89 -8.48 -16.30
C TYR A 616 -18.68 -7.00 -16.52
N GLY A 617 -17.97 -6.60 -17.59
CA GLY A 617 -17.76 -5.20 -17.92
C GLY A 617 -16.76 -5.00 -19.04
N ASP A 618 -16.38 -3.76 -19.24
CA ASP A 618 -15.38 -3.30 -20.20
C ASP A 618 -14.08 -2.95 -19.43
N ALA A 619 -13.00 -3.64 -19.71
CA ALA A 619 -11.71 -3.45 -19.05
C ALA A 619 -10.71 -2.61 -19.86
N ASN A 620 -11.14 -1.94 -20.93
CA ASN A 620 -10.27 -1.08 -21.73
C ASN A 620 -10.27 0.36 -21.16
N PRO A 621 -9.14 0.85 -20.64
CA PRO A 621 -9.06 2.18 -20.02
C PRO A 621 -9.28 3.33 -21.00
N ALA A 622 -9.27 3.08 -22.31
CA ALA A 622 -9.57 4.09 -23.32
C ALA A 622 -11.08 4.29 -23.55
N HIS A 623 -11.92 3.42 -23.00
CA HIS A 623 -13.36 3.44 -23.20
C HIS A 623 -14.10 4.18 -22.08
N ALA A 624 -15.21 4.85 -22.42
CA ALA A 624 -16.03 5.55 -21.44
C ALA A 624 -16.74 4.62 -20.44
N ALA A 625 -16.92 3.35 -20.80
CA ALA A 625 -17.52 2.32 -19.95
C ALA A 625 -16.48 1.54 -19.12
N PHE A 626 -15.24 2.02 -19.07
CA PHE A 626 -14.15 1.36 -18.37
C PHE A 626 -14.49 1.01 -16.93
N ASP A 627 -14.30 -0.27 -16.60
CA ASP A 627 -14.33 -0.81 -15.25
C ASP A 627 -13.06 -1.62 -15.02
N SER A 628 -12.17 -1.13 -14.18
CA SER A 628 -10.89 -1.78 -13.92
C SER A 628 -11.04 -3.18 -13.31
N LEU A 629 -12.16 -3.45 -12.62
CA LEU A 629 -12.48 -4.75 -12.03
C LEU A 629 -13.16 -5.73 -13.00
N ALA A 630 -13.53 -5.30 -14.22
CA ALA A 630 -14.13 -6.19 -15.19
C ALA A 630 -13.20 -7.36 -15.51
N ASP A 631 -13.71 -8.59 -15.35
CA ASP A 631 -12.99 -9.82 -15.64
C ASP A 631 -13.35 -10.37 -17.03
N PHE A 632 -14.58 -10.13 -17.50
CA PHE A 632 -15.02 -10.66 -18.79
C PHE A 632 -16.06 -9.78 -19.49
N CYS A 633 -16.08 -9.90 -20.81
CA CYS A 633 -17.00 -9.25 -21.72
C CYS A 633 -17.52 -10.22 -22.75
N CYS A 634 -18.70 -9.97 -23.33
CA CYS A 634 -19.28 -10.78 -24.35
C CYS A 634 -19.72 -9.92 -25.53
N ALA A 635 -19.26 -10.24 -26.74
CA ALA A 635 -19.62 -9.56 -27.98
C ALA A 635 -19.95 -10.55 -29.08
N GLY A 636 -21.23 -10.60 -29.48
CA GLY A 636 -21.69 -11.54 -30.52
C GLY A 636 -21.51 -12.99 -30.12
N GLU A 637 -20.67 -13.70 -30.86
CA GLU A 637 -20.34 -15.12 -30.64
C GLU A 637 -19.04 -15.32 -29.84
N ASP A 638 -18.45 -14.24 -29.32
CA ASP A 638 -17.21 -14.25 -28.60
C ASP A 638 -17.37 -13.82 -27.13
N ILE A 639 -16.59 -14.44 -26.27
CA ILE A 639 -16.39 -14.03 -24.88
C ILE A 639 -14.90 -13.80 -24.68
N GLU A 640 -14.53 -12.64 -24.21
CA GLU A 640 -13.18 -12.33 -23.73
C GLU A 640 -13.17 -12.35 -22.21
N LEU A 641 -12.10 -12.85 -21.64
CA LEU A 641 -11.91 -12.81 -20.18
C LEU A 641 -10.42 -12.77 -19.80
N LYS A 642 -10.16 -12.26 -18.61
CA LYS A 642 -8.83 -12.26 -17.97
C LYS A 642 -8.91 -12.86 -16.58
N LEU A 643 -7.88 -13.64 -16.21
CA LEU A 643 -7.73 -14.18 -14.86
C LEU A 643 -6.36 -13.81 -14.31
N PRO A 644 -6.27 -13.25 -13.10
CA PRO A 644 -4.98 -13.00 -12.47
C PRO A 644 -4.27 -14.32 -12.16
N TRP A 645 -2.94 -14.30 -12.24
CA TRP A 645 -2.11 -15.49 -12.07
C TRP A 645 -2.35 -16.22 -10.75
N GLN A 646 -2.45 -15.48 -9.64
CA GLN A 646 -2.63 -16.08 -8.32
C GLN A 646 -3.96 -16.84 -8.20
N LEU A 647 -5.00 -16.39 -8.90
CA LEU A 647 -6.30 -17.05 -8.89
C LEU A 647 -6.24 -18.48 -9.47
N LEU A 648 -5.22 -18.78 -10.27
CA LEU A 648 -4.88 -20.11 -10.79
C LEU A 648 -3.70 -20.75 -10.05
N ASN A 649 -3.45 -20.36 -8.79
CA ASN A 649 -2.39 -20.86 -7.91
C ASN A 649 -0.96 -20.66 -8.42
N PHE A 650 -0.70 -19.69 -9.30
CA PHE A 650 0.66 -19.29 -9.62
C PHE A 650 1.25 -18.47 -8.46
N ALA A 651 2.39 -18.93 -7.96
CA ALA A 651 3.13 -18.27 -6.89
C ALA A 651 4.23 -17.35 -7.43
N ASP A 652 4.75 -17.64 -8.61
CA ASP A 652 5.73 -16.82 -9.33
C ASP A 652 5.56 -17.06 -10.86
N PRO A 653 4.69 -16.31 -11.52
CA PRO A 653 4.52 -16.41 -12.97
C PRO A 653 5.75 -15.93 -13.74
N SER A 654 6.61 -15.08 -13.16
CA SER A 654 7.85 -14.66 -13.81
C SER A 654 8.79 -15.82 -14.14
N ARG A 655 8.72 -16.91 -13.37
CA ARG A 655 9.45 -18.17 -13.56
C ARG A 655 8.54 -19.36 -13.85
N MET A 656 7.25 -19.12 -14.08
CA MET A 656 6.22 -20.14 -14.29
C MET A 656 6.23 -21.20 -13.18
N LYS A 657 6.12 -20.72 -11.93
CA LYS A 657 5.99 -21.57 -10.75
C LYS A 657 4.56 -21.51 -10.21
N ILE A 658 4.02 -22.68 -9.92
CA ILE A 658 2.70 -22.90 -9.36
C ILE A 658 2.82 -23.68 -8.06
N HIS A 659 1.79 -23.62 -7.22
CA HIS A 659 1.76 -24.45 -6.00
C HIS A 659 1.84 -25.94 -6.31
N ASP A 660 2.57 -26.66 -5.48
CA ASP A 660 2.49 -28.14 -5.42
C ASP A 660 1.20 -28.55 -4.69
N ASP A 661 0.94 -29.84 -4.59
CA ASP A 661 -0.15 -30.38 -3.79
C ASP A 661 0.03 -30.00 -2.32
N TYR A 662 -0.90 -29.23 -1.78
CA TYR A 662 -0.83 -28.68 -0.41
C TYR A 662 -0.73 -29.73 0.69
N TYR A 663 -1.18 -30.95 0.42
CA TYR A 663 -1.27 -32.03 1.40
C TYR A 663 -0.21 -33.13 1.16
N ASP A 664 0.65 -32.97 0.13
CA ASP A 664 1.71 -33.92 -0.21
C ASP A 664 3.07 -33.28 0.09
N GLY A 665 3.64 -33.60 1.25
CA GLY A 665 4.96 -33.09 1.65
C GLY A 665 4.93 -32.00 2.70
N ASN A 666 5.50 -30.81 2.43
CA ASN A 666 5.76 -29.77 3.40
C ASN A 666 4.62 -28.76 3.59
N TYR A 667 3.40 -29.20 3.69
CA TYR A 667 2.22 -28.35 3.94
C TYR A 667 2.00 -27.28 2.84
N GLY A 668 2.22 -27.63 1.58
CA GLY A 668 1.90 -26.79 0.44
C GLY A 668 2.74 -25.53 0.24
N ILE A 669 3.85 -25.38 0.96
CA ILE A 669 4.77 -24.23 0.82
C ILE A 669 5.76 -24.40 -0.33
N GLU A 670 5.70 -25.49 -1.08
CA GLU A 670 6.57 -25.74 -2.22
C GLU A 670 5.93 -25.28 -3.52
N PHE A 671 6.78 -24.77 -4.41
CA PHE A 671 6.38 -24.32 -5.73
C PHE A 671 7.10 -25.13 -6.81
N ILE A 672 6.34 -25.66 -7.76
CA ILE A 672 6.86 -26.48 -8.85
C ILE A 672 6.81 -25.71 -10.18
N PRO A 673 7.78 -25.94 -11.10
CA PRO A 673 7.76 -25.32 -12.41
C PRO A 673 6.71 -25.97 -13.30
N VAL A 674 5.99 -25.13 -14.07
CA VAL A 674 5.09 -25.56 -15.14
C VAL A 674 5.52 -24.91 -16.46
N SER A 675 5.35 -25.61 -17.56
CA SER A 675 5.66 -25.08 -18.90
C SER A 675 4.45 -25.09 -19.83
N ARG A 676 3.34 -25.65 -19.37
CA ARG A 676 2.10 -25.75 -20.12
C ARG A 676 0.92 -25.82 -19.15
N LEU A 677 -0.20 -25.30 -19.62
CA LEU A 677 -1.52 -25.62 -19.08
C LEU A 677 -2.40 -26.19 -20.21
N TRP A 678 -3.51 -26.81 -19.85
CA TRP A 678 -4.46 -27.29 -20.81
C TRP A 678 -5.83 -26.74 -20.52
N VAL A 679 -6.56 -26.42 -21.59
CA VAL A 679 -7.90 -25.85 -21.51
C VAL A 679 -8.82 -26.53 -22.50
N GLY A 680 -10.07 -26.73 -22.10
CA GLY A 680 -11.11 -27.24 -22.96
C GLY A 680 -12.36 -26.37 -22.91
N LEU A 681 -13.33 -26.64 -23.78
CA LEU A 681 -14.63 -25.97 -23.81
C LEU A 681 -15.74 -27.02 -23.96
N GLY A 682 -16.74 -26.90 -23.08
CA GLY A 682 -17.94 -27.73 -23.12
C GLY A 682 -19.15 -26.97 -22.59
N SER A 683 -20.30 -27.59 -22.65
CA SER A 683 -21.58 -27.03 -22.15
C SER A 683 -22.24 -27.98 -21.17
N ILE A 684 -22.96 -27.47 -20.20
CA ILE A 684 -23.74 -28.30 -19.27
C ILE A 684 -24.73 -29.18 -20.06
N GLY A 685 -24.79 -30.45 -19.68
CA GLY A 685 -25.59 -31.48 -20.36
C GLY A 685 -24.86 -32.26 -21.44
N GLN A 686 -23.62 -31.91 -21.76
CA GLN A 686 -22.76 -32.71 -22.65
C GLN A 686 -22.41 -34.01 -21.97
N THR A 687 -22.55 -35.14 -22.74
CA THR A 687 -22.25 -36.48 -22.24
C THR A 687 -20.86 -36.95 -22.64
N GLU A 688 -20.35 -36.41 -23.73
CA GLU A 688 -19.02 -36.73 -24.25
C GLU A 688 -17.92 -36.06 -23.42
N ARG A 689 -16.76 -36.69 -23.41
CA ARG A 689 -15.58 -36.14 -22.74
C ARG A 689 -15.10 -34.88 -23.47
N ILE A 690 -14.88 -33.79 -22.74
CA ILE A 690 -14.37 -32.53 -23.29
C ILE A 690 -12.88 -32.67 -23.64
N PRO A 691 -12.50 -32.60 -24.94
CA PRO A 691 -11.09 -32.54 -25.32
C PRO A 691 -10.42 -31.26 -24.78
N MET A 692 -9.12 -31.35 -24.48
CA MET A 692 -8.35 -30.24 -23.96
C MET A 692 -7.09 -30.02 -24.78
N GLY A 693 -6.83 -28.76 -25.17
CA GLY A 693 -5.64 -28.29 -25.88
C GLY A 693 -4.57 -27.79 -24.95
N ALA A 694 -3.32 -27.93 -25.36
CA ALA A 694 -2.16 -27.48 -24.58
C ALA A 694 -1.75 -26.04 -24.97
N TYR A 695 -1.55 -25.19 -23.99
CA TYR A 695 -0.98 -23.86 -24.14
C TYR A 695 0.38 -23.80 -23.48
N SER A 696 1.41 -23.36 -24.23
CA SER A 696 2.78 -23.28 -23.72
C SER A 696 3.01 -21.99 -22.98
N LEU A 697 3.61 -22.09 -21.80
CA LEU A 697 3.97 -20.97 -20.94
C LEU A 697 5.49 -20.78 -20.91
N ARG A 698 5.92 -19.53 -20.88
CA ARG A 698 7.31 -19.14 -20.75
C ARG A 698 7.43 -17.95 -19.81
N GLY A 699 8.20 -18.10 -18.75
CA GLY A 699 8.50 -17.01 -17.82
C GLY A 699 9.39 -15.93 -18.43
N TRP A 700 9.21 -14.71 -17.97
CA TRP A 700 10.02 -13.54 -18.37
C TRP A 700 11.22 -13.30 -17.43
N GLY A 701 11.31 -14.03 -16.31
CA GLY A 701 12.42 -13.93 -15.35
C GLY A 701 12.43 -12.57 -14.64
N ASN A 702 13.51 -11.81 -14.84
CA ASN A 702 13.66 -10.47 -14.25
C ASN A 702 13.38 -9.35 -15.27
N THR A 703 13.01 -9.68 -16.50
CA THR A 703 12.76 -8.68 -17.54
C THR A 703 11.29 -8.31 -17.55
N VAL A 704 10.95 -7.34 -16.71
CA VAL A 704 9.58 -6.82 -16.61
C VAL A 704 9.35 -5.75 -17.66
N THR A 705 8.16 -5.73 -18.26
CA THR A 705 7.72 -4.66 -19.15
C THR A 705 6.46 -4.00 -18.60
N SER A 706 6.48 -2.68 -18.55
CA SER A 706 5.34 -1.89 -18.09
C SER A 706 5.32 -0.51 -18.72
N HIS A 707 4.16 0.12 -18.71
CA HIS A 707 3.97 1.53 -19.06
C HIS A 707 3.12 2.21 -17.99
N GLU A 708 3.36 3.51 -17.82
CA GLU A 708 2.63 4.33 -16.86
C GLU A 708 1.26 4.74 -17.42
N ARG A 709 0.24 4.69 -16.60
CA ARG A 709 -1.09 5.22 -16.88
C ARG A 709 -1.68 5.87 -15.62
N LEU A 710 -2.16 7.11 -15.75
CA LEU A 710 -2.95 7.76 -14.69
C LEU A 710 -4.30 7.06 -14.58
N LYS A 711 -4.67 6.65 -13.36
CA LYS A 711 -5.96 6.00 -13.08
C LYS A 711 -7.12 7.00 -13.16
N SER A 712 -8.34 6.51 -13.30
CA SER A 712 -9.54 7.33 -13.22
C SER A 712 -9.64 8.10 -11.91
N SER A 713 -9.13 7.52 -10.82
CA SER A 713 -9.06 8.14 -9.50
C SER A 713 -8.22 9.42 -9.46
N TYR A 714 -7.14 9.49 -10.26
CA TYR A 714 -6.36 10.72 -10.42
C TYR A 714 -7.23 11.87 -10.98
N THR A 715 -7.98 11.60 -12.04
CA THR A 715 -8.82 12.62 -12.69
C THR A 715 -9.96 13.09 -11.77
N ILE A 716 -10.56 12.17 -11.01
CA ILE A 716 -11.64 12.50 -10.05
C ILE A 716 -11.07 13.39 -8.93
N LEU A 717 -9.94 13.03 -8.35
CA LEU A 717 -9.30 13.82 -7.30
C LEU A 717 -8.79 15.18 -7.83
N GLN A 718 -8.26 15.21 -9.06
CA GLN A 718 -7.88 16.45 -9.74
C GLN A 718 -9.08 17.40 -9.88
N ALA A 719 -10.21 16.90 -10.36
CA ALA A 719 -11.43 17.71 -10.52
C ALA A 719 -11.87 18.31 -9.17
N TYR A 720 -11.76 17.56 -8.09
CA TYR A 720 -12.11 18.01 -6.75
C TYR A 720 -11.11 19.07 -6.23
N TRP A 721 -9.81 18.83 -6.30
CA TRP A 721 -8.81 19.74 -5.73
C TRP A 721 -8.58 21.02 -6.56
N THR A 722 -8.88 21.01 -7.86
CA THR A 722 -8.72 22.17 -8.77
C THR A 722 -10.03 22.88 -9.08
N GLY A 723 -11.17 22.22 -8.92
CA GLY A 723 -12.49 22.79 -9.14
C GLY A 723 -12.95 23.64 -7.96
N GLY A 724 -12.82 24.93 -8.02
CA GLY A 724 -13.07 26.05 -7.09
C GLY A 724 -14.06 25.97 -5.91
N ASP A 725 -14.55 24.79 -5.53
CA ASP A 725 -15.39 24.54 -4.35
C ASP A 725 -14.64 23.79 -3.23
N GLY A 726 -13.33 23.59 -3.35
CA GLY A 726 -12.49 23.06 -2.30
C GLY A 726 -12.40 24.08 -1.13
N ARG A 727 -13.24 23.87 -0.10
CA ARG A 727 -13.23 24.62 1.17
C ARG A 727 -11.91 24.41 1.91
#